data_3e00e1285e816bae1195b9777f055343
#
_entry.id   3e00e1285e816bae1195b9777f055343
#
_cell.length_a   1.000
_cell.length_b   1.000
_cell.length_c   1.000
_cell.angle_alpha   90.00
_cell.angle_beta   90.00
_cell.angle_gamma   90.00
#
_symmetry.space_group_name_H-M   'P 1'
#
loop_
_entity.id
_entity.type
_entity.pdbx_description
1 polymer ?
#
loop_
_entity_poly.entity_id
_entity_poly.type
_entity_poly.pdbx_seq_one_letter_code
_entity_poly.pdbx_strand_id
1 'polypeptide(L)'
;MCRLAEPYKRILGCPIALGAILAIAFHPAALSQVTPESKGAADDSGRHISSLIEQLSDPNYSRRLRAQAELERFGVLALDQLHAASFHPDPQIASTARFVVQSHQFSWSWDTDPVSVRQILTNYGSAESDKSVFIDQLQRLEHDEGFGALCRLVRYETKSGLAKRAALILMRSKPLIGQTMEIRKESLRNFVGGGQSQASKWVVRYAESQSSLDLPWWEQTLADEVQLLKSGSVDTNLELVIDLHRWVVEQIFDQPELRANALAIGRSVLSISKTVPTLESMLGNRSTRANEFAQWALKYRLPELVQEQHAKLPASILSNEFMFGYFLAESYLLQGDQELANKIADLSLNQIACEESGSRRKADPLETQAKGPAFELFANRNFSGQERHYSLGQKLQERGQFNWAEAEYRLVVNDDLTNRSTLLAMILLSEMLHTRGKHAEAAAVLEPFIVRYKSEPMFARQMNEGFGNPSQILSYYHLYVADEARIASDFERANENYWLSIDIFPEKSNYLNVDAIIGLYKMPPSEKDKEKRRQRLAKIVQEFRNEIRDGEELIKRAKPSDLASFSDTLANTCNTLAWVIVNTEGSKEEALFLSRKACALSPEHAEYLDTLAYCYAAMDRYQDAVQQQRRAVELKPHHPELVKALARFEAKLRSSK
;
A
#
# COMPACT_ATOMS: atom_id res chain seq x y z
N MET A 1 8.72 -14.64 8.53
CA MET A 1 8.18 -13.68 7.54
C MET A 1 9.32 -13.20 6.65
N CYS A 2 9.64 -13.94 5.62
CA CYS A 2 10.67 -13.55 4.64
C CYS A 2 10.01 -13.36 3.29
N ARG A 3 10.13 -12.15 2.74
CA ARG A 3 9.89 -11.92 1.32
C ARG A 3 11.11 -12.39 0.54
N LEU A 4 10.88 -13.14 -0.51
CA LEU A 4 11.88 -13.57 -1.49
C LEU A 4 12.59 -12.34 -2.08
N ALA A 5 13.87 -12.16 -1.75
CA ALA A 5 14.74 -11.21 -2.41
C ALA A 5 15.49 -11.90 -3.54
N GLU A 6 15.47 -11.32 -4.73
CA GLU A 6 16.24 -11.78 -5.88
C GLU A 6 17.76 -11.57 -5.67
N PRO A 7 18.63 -12.42 -6.26
CA PRO A 7 20.05 -12.36 -6.03
C PRO A 7 20.74 -11.32 -6.93
N TYR A 8 21.44 -10.36 -6.33
CA TYR A 8 22.35 -9.49 -7.07
C TYR A 8 23.78 -10.02 -7.13
N LYS A 9 24.35 -9.97 -8.32
CA LYS A 9 25.72 -10.34 -8.67
C LYS A 9 26.75 -9.35 -8.10
N ARG A 10 27.89 -9.92 -7.71
CA ARG A 10 29.12 -9.32 -7.19
C ARG A 10 29.66 -8.12 -7.99
N ILE A 11 30.15 -7.10 -7.28
CA ILE A 11 31.35 -6.35 -7.67
C ILE A 11 32.18 -6.09 -6.41
N LEU A 12 33.45 -6.50 -6.47
CA LEU A 12 34.52 -6.29 -5.49
C LEU A 12 35.23 -4.95 -5.72
N GLY A 13 35.72 -4.30 -4.68
CA GLY A 13 36.71 -3.22 -4.75
C GLY A 13 36.81 -2.39 -3.46
N CYS A 14 37.84 -2.63 -2.65
CA CYS A 14 38.33 -1.89 -1.49
C CYS A 14 38.98 -0.52 -1.82
N PRO A 15 39.59 0.24 -0.85
CA PRO A 15 39.22 0.65 0.52
C PRO A 15 39.48 2.16 0.87
N ILE A 16 39.17 2.53 2.16
CA ILE A 16 39.74 3.58 3.04
C ILE A 16 39.30 5.04 2.85
N ALA A 17 38.67 5.62 3.85
CA ALA A 17 39.14 6.70 4.72
C ALA A 17 38.10 7.22 5.74
N LEU A 18 38.63 7.57 6.91
CA LEU A 18 37.99 8.01 8.16
C LEU A 18 37.10 9.29 8.05
N GLY A 19 36.08 9.30 8.86
CA GLY A 19 35.80 10.38 9.81
C GLY A 19 34.84 11.48 9.41
N ALA A 20 33.60 11.41 9.91
CA ALA A 20 32.93 12.51 10.61
C ALA A 20 31.57 12.02 11.12
N ILE A 21 31.41 11.97 12.43
CA ILE A 21 30.15 11.76 13.11
C ILE A 21 29.33 13.04 12.90
N LEU A 22 28.38 13.03 11.94
CA LEU A 22 27.34 14.05 11.90
C LEU A 22 26.17 13.51 12.73
N ALA A 23 26.01 14.09 13.92
CA ALA A 23 24.78 14.01 14.69
C ALA A 23 23.68 14.67 13.84
N ILE A 24 22.87 13.85 13.16
CA ILE A 24 21.61 14.33 12.57
C ILE A 24 20.67 14.54 13.74
N ALA A 25 20.61 15.76 14.25
CA ALA A 25 19.55 16.23 15.10
C ALA A 25 18.26 16.14 14.27
N PHE A 26 17.38 15.20 14.63
CA PHE A 26 16.01 15.20 14.16
C PHE A 26 15.36 16.51 14.65
N HIS A 27 15.28 17.48 13.77
CA HIS A 27 14.33 18.54 13.92
C HIS A 27 12.96 17.95 13.51
N PRO A 28 11.94 17.98 14.38
CA PRO A 28 10.59 17.76 13.92
C PRO A 28 10.35 18.79 12.81
N ALA A 29 9.96 18.32 11.62
CA ALA A 29 9.55 19.20 10.55
C ALA A 29 8.54 20.18 11.15
N ALA A 30 8.96 21.42 11.29
CA ALA A 30 8.12 22.47 11.79
C ALA A 30 6.94 22.55 10.81
N LEU A 31 5.77 22.12 11.27
CA LEU A 31 4.53 22.74 10.82
C LEU A 31 4.83 24.23 10.89
N SER A 32 4.98 24.88 9.75
CA SER A 32 5.14 26.32 9.71
C SER A 32 3.86 26.91 10.32
N GLN A 33 3.89 27.06 11.65
CA GLN A 33 3.04 28.04 12.28
C GLN A 33 3.33 29.32 11.52
N VAL A 34 2.30 29.88 10.91
CA VAL A 34 2.36 31.22 10.33
C VAL A 34 2.77 32.14 11.45
N THR A 35 4.09 32.37 11.56
CA THR A 35 4.63 33.31 12.55
C THR A 35 4.17 34.70 12.15
N PRO A 36 4.09 35.67 13.09
CA PRO A 36 3.75 37.06 12.76
C PRO A 36 4.63 37.65 11.65
N GLU A 37 5.85 37.19 11.50
CA GLU A 37 6.77 37.59 10.42
C GLU A 37 6.34 37.07 9.02
N SER A 38 5.69 35.89 8.93
CA SER A 38 5.16 35.40 7.65
C SER A 38 3.91 36.14 7.19
N LYS A 39 3.14 36.71 8.11
CA LYS A 39 2.03 37.63 7.78
C LYS A 39 2.53 38.94 7.16
N GLY A 40 3.65 39.47 7.62
CA GLY A 40 4.26 40.68 7.05
C GLY A 40 4.73 40.48 5.60
N ALA A 41 5.40 39.36 5.31
CA ALA A 41 5.89 39.04 3.97
C ALA A 41 4.75 38.73 2.99
N ALA A 42 3.68 38.07 3.44
CA ALA A 42 2.50 37.78 2.63
C ALA A 42 1.71 39.07 2.31
N ASP A 43 1.66 40.02 3.24
CA ASP A 43 0.99 41.31 3.07
C ASP A 43 1.77 42.22 2.11
N ASP A 44 3.10 42.16 2.11
CA ASP A 44 3.97 42.85 1.16
C ASP A 44 3.84 42.31 -0.27
N SER A 45 3.82 40.99 -0.42
CA SER A 45 3.61 40.34 -1.71
C SER A 45 2.22 40.65 -2.29
N GLY A 46 1.18 40.64 -1.44
CA GLY A 46 -0.18 40.98 -1.83
C GLY A 46 -0.29 42.42 -2.32
N ARG A 47 0.33 43.40 -1.63
CA ARG A 47 0.38 44.81 -2.04
C ARG A 47 1.15 44.99 -3.36
N HIS A 48 2.23 44.28 -3.53
CA HIS A 48 3.01 44.34 -4.76
C HIS A 48 2.23 43.79 -5.97
N ILE A 49 1.53 42.67 -5.82
CA ILE A 49 0.64 42.11 -6.85
C ILE A 49 -0.47 43.09 -7.22
N SER A 50 -1.12 43.73 -6.21
CA SER A 50 -2.14 44.75 -6.46
C SER A 50 -1.57 45.92 -7.26
N SER A 51 -0.37 46.39 -6.92
CA SER A 51 0.31 47.47 -7.66
C SER A 51 0.63 47.05 -9.13
N LEU A 52 1.01 45.80 -9.35
CA LEU A 52 1.24 45.30 -10.72
C LEU A 52 -0.06 45.22 -11.53
N ILE A 53 -1.16 44.83 -10.90
CA ILE A 53 -2.49 44.79 -11.54
C ILE A 53 -2.91 46.18 -12.00
N GLU A 54 -2.74 47.21 -11.19
CA GLU A 54 -3.02 48.59 -11.58
C GLU A 54 -2.14 49.04 -12.75
N GLN A 55 -0.89 48.58 -12.81
CA GLN A 55 0.03 48.90 -13.93
C GLN A 55 -0.37 48.23 -15.25
N LEU A 56 -1.31 47.29 -15.28
CA LEU A 56 -1.82 46.69 -16.51
C LEU A 56 -2.54 47.69 -17.43
N SER A 57 -2.99 48.84 -16.89
CA SER A 57 -3.57 49.94 -17.67
C SER A 57 -2.64 51.16 -17.79
N ASP A 58 -1.35 51.04 -17.44
CA ASP A 58 -0.40 52.14 -17.58
C ASP A 58 -0.34 52.64 -19.05
N PRO A 59 -0.35 53.93 -19.33
CA PRO A 59 -0.23 54.48 -20.70
C PRO A 59 1.00 53.97 -21.44
N ASN A 60 2.09 53.72 -20.70
CA ASN A 60 3.34 53.20 -21.27
C ASN A 60 3.26 51.69 -21.50
N TYR A 61 3.31 51.30 -22.77
CA TYR A 61 3.27 49.88 -23.20
C TYR A 61 4.35 49.01 -22.51
N SER A 62 5.58 49.54 -22.37
CA SER A 62 6.68 48.79 -21.76
C SER A 62 6.46 48.53 -20.26
N ARG A 63 5.73 49.38 -19.54
CA ARG A 63 5.34 49.15 -18.14
C ARG A 63 4.26 48.09 -18.03
N ARG A 64 3.24 48.12 -18.91
CA ARG A 64 2.21 47.09 -18.97
C ARG A 64 2.84 45.71 -19.20
N LEU A 65 3.76 45.59 -20.16
CA LEU A 65 4.41 44.34 -20.50
C LEU A 65 5.27 43.79 -19.34
N ARG A 66 5.97 44.68 -18.62
CA ARG A 66 6.73 44.27 -17.42
C ARG A 66 5.82 43.83 -16.30
N ALA A 67 4.76 44.56 -16.03
CA ALA A 67 3.79 44.20 -15.00
C ALA A 67 3.14 42.84 -15.31
N GLN A 68 2.77 42.57 -16.55
CA GLN A 68 2.28 41.28 -17.00
C GLN A 68 3.31 40.17 -16.78
N ALA A 69 4.55 40.34 -17.19
CA ALA A 69 5.61 39.35 -17.03
C ALA A 69 5.93 39.07 -15.53
N GLU A 70 5.87 40.09 -14.69
CA GLU A 70 6.03 39.90 -13.24
C GLU A 70 4.83 39.17 -12.63
N LEU A 71 3.60 39.47 -13.02
CA LEU A 71 2.41 38.73 -12.59
C LEU A 71 2.47 37.26 -13.03
N GLU A 72 2.94 36.97 -14.22
CA GLU A 72 3.19 35.61 -14.70
C GLU A 72 4.26 34.89 -13.84
N ARG A 73 5.30 35.59 -13.39
CA ARG A 73 6.32 35.07 -12.47
C ARG A 73 5.78 34.80 -11.05
N PHE A 74 4.85 35.62 -10.57
CA PHE A 74 4.17 35.34 -9.29
C PHE A 74 3.31 34.09 -9.36
N GLY A 75 2.93 33.67 -10.57
CA GLY A 75 2.22 32.41 -10.78
C GLY A 75 0.94 32.32 -9.96
N VAL A 76 0.77 31.18 -9.30
CA VAL A 76 -0.43 30.91 -8.46
C VAL A 76 -0.62 31.88 -7.30
N LEU A 77 0.40 32.60 -6.85
CA LEU A 77 0.26 33.62 -5.78
C LEU A 77 -0.58 34.82 -6.23
N ALA A 78 -0.54 35.16 -7.52
CA ALA A 78 -1.28 36.28 -8.08
C ALA A 78 -2.71 35.89 -8.52
N LEU A 79 -3.06 34.60 -8.59
CA LEU A 79 -4.30 34.14 -9.22
C LEU A 79 -5.58 34.69 -8.58
N ASP A 80 -5.66 34.74 -7.26
CA ASP A 80 -6.85 35.29 -6.59
C ASP A 80 -7.11 36.74 -6.98
N GLN A 81 -6.04 37.55 -6.97
CA GLN A 81 -6.14 38.96 -7.33
C GLN A 81 -6.35 39.17 -8.83
N LEU A 82 -5.71 38.35 -9.67
CA LEU A 82 -5.92 38.35 -11.13
C LEU A 82 -7.34 37.90 -11.50
N HIS A 83 -7.88 36.92 -10.79
CA HIS A 83 -9.26 36.50 -11.00
C HIS A 83 -10.24 37.63 -10.63
N ALA A 84 -10.03 38.30 -9.50
CA ALA A 84 -10.80 39.48 -9.13
C ALA A 84 -10.65 40.60 -10.18
N ALA A 85 -9.43 40.84 -10.65
CA ALA A 85 -9.12 41.82 -11.70
C ALA A 85 -9.73 41.48 -13.07
N SER A 86 -10.09 40.25 -13.32
CA SER A 86 -10.81 39.84 -14.55
C SER A 86 -12.20 40.48 -14.69
N PHE A 87 -12.74 40.99 -13.59
CA PHE A 87 -14.00 41.74 -13.52
C PHE A 87 -13.78 43.24 -13.22
N HIS A 88 -12.55 43.73 -13.36
CA HIS A 88 -12.23 45.12 -13.10
C HIS A 88 -12.98 46.08 -14.04
N PRO A 89 -13.42 47.29 -13.54
CA PRO A 89 -14.13 48.25 -14.38
C PRO A 89 -13.32 48.78 -15.58
N ASP A 90 -11.99 48.83 -15.46
CA ASP A 90 -11.11 49.16 -16.60
C ASP A 90 -11.01 47.95 -17.53
N PRO A 91 -11.44 48.10 -18.82
CA PRO A 91 -11.41 47.02 -19.80
C PRO A 91 -10.00 46.50 -20.09
N GLN A 92 -8.97 47.35 -20.00
CA GLN A 92 -7.58 46.97 -20.25
C GLN A 92 -7.05 46.05 -19.14
N ILE A 93 -7.31 46.39 -17.88
CA ILE A 93 -6.97 45.54 -16.73
C ILE A 93 -7.71 44.23 -16.86
N ALA A 94 -9.04 44.25 -17.05
CA ALA A 94 -9.88 43.06 -17.13
C ALA A 94 -9.46 42.10 -18.26
N SER A 95 -9.15 42.64 -19.45
CA SER A 95 -8.74 41.80 -20.58
C SER A 95 -7.36 41.21 -20.40
N THR A 96 -6.40 41.98 -19.86
CA THR A 96 -5.05 41.51 -19.60
C THR A 96 -5.03 40.49 -18.44
N ALA A 97 -5.78 40.72 -17.36
CA ALA A 97 -5.91 39.78 -16.27
C ALA A 97 -6.47 38.42 -16.76
N ARG A 98 -7.54 38.44 -17.57
CA ARG A 98 -8.08 37.21 -18.22
C ARG A 98 -7.04 36.51 -19.09
N PHE A 99 -6.27 37.28 -19.89
CA PHE A 99 -5.21 36.72 -20.71
C PHE A 99 -4.13 36.04 -19.86
N VAL A 100 -3.68 36.71 -18.78
CA VAL A 100 -2.67 36.16 -17.88
C VAL A 100 -3.20 34.89 -17.18
N VAL A 101 -4.44 34.90 -16.68
CA VAL A 101 -5.07 33.72 -16.06
C VAL A 101 -5.18 32.54 -17.05
N GLN A 102 -5.40 32.82 -18.33
CA GLN A 102 -5.51 31.79 -19.38
C GLN A 102 -4.16 31.38 -19.99
N SER A 103 -3.09 32.16 -19.77
CA SER A 103 -1.77 31.84 -20.30
C SER A 103 -1.21 30.58 -19.64
N HIS A 104 -0.68 29.64 -20.43
CA HIS A 104 -0.15 28.37 -19.96
C HIS A 104 1.23 28.48 -19.28
N GLN A 105 1.72 29.68 -19.00
CA GLN A 105 3.06 29.96 -18.48
C GLN A 105 3.11 30.17 -16.94
N PHE A 106 2.07 29.77 -16.20
CA PHE A 106 2.08 29.89 -14.75
C PHE A 106 3.06 28.93 -14.08
N SER A 107 3.85 29.48 -13.14
CA SER A 107 4.55 28.63 -12.17
C SER A 107 3.56 28.06 -11.16
N TRP A 108 3.40 26.74 -11.15
CA TRP A 108 2.59 26.03 -10.16
C TRP A 108 3.32 25.83 -8.83
N SER A 109 4.64 25.99 -8.81
CA SER A 109 5.49 25.82 -7.64
C SER A 109 5.79 27.14 -6.95
N TRP A 110 5.95 27.09 -5.64
CA TRP A 110 6.48 28.18 -4.83
C TRP A 110 7.96 27.96 -4.51
N ASP A 111 8.72 29.01 -4.24
CA ASP A 111 10.12 28.89 -3.85
C ASP A 111 10.30 28.14 -2.51
N THR A 112 9.28 28.19 -1.67
CA THR A 112 9.21 27.48 -0.38
C THR A 112 8.84 26.00 -0.50
N ASP A 113 8.40 25.54 -1.68
CA ASP A 113 8.07 24.13 -1.88
C ASP A 113 9.34 23.26 -1.80
N PRO A 114 9.24 22.02 -1.29
CA PRO A 114 10.32 21.04 -1.39
C PRO A 114 10.79 20.85 -2.83
N VAL A 115 12.05 20.46 -3.01
CA VAL A 115 12.64 20.27 -4.36
C VAL A 115 11.86 19.22 -5.17
N SER A 116 11.43 18.12 -4.52
CA SER A 116 10.57 17.08 -5.08
C SER A 116 9.28 17.66 -5.66
N VAL A 117 8.57 18.48 -4.89
CA VAL A 117 7.32 19.13 -5.29
C VAL A 117 7.55 20.10 -6.46
N ARG A 118 8.61 20.93 -6.39
CA ARG A 118 8.93 21.88 -7.46
C ARG A 118 9.19 21.18 -8.78
N GLN A 119 9.92 20.07 -8.76
CA GLN A 119 10.20 19.30 -9.98
C GLN A 119 8.92 18.71 -10.60
N ILE A 120 8.04 18.12 -9.78
CA ILE A 120 6.75 17.58 -10.24
C ILE A 120 5.89 18.70 -10.84
N LEU A 121 5.77 19.84 -10.15
CA LEU A 121 4.94 20.96 -10.61
C LEU A 121 5.48 21.67 -11.86
N THR A 122 6.80 21.70 -12.04
CA THR A 122 7.42 22.18 -13.27
C THR A 122 7.02 21.29 -14.46
N ASN A 123 7.10 19.97 -14.27
CA ASN A 123 6.68 19.02 -15.29
C ASN A 123 5.16 19.10 -15.53
N TYR A 124 4.35 19.27 -14.48
CA TYR A 124 2.90 19.49 -14.58
C TYR A 124 2.57 20.72 -15.44
N GLY A 125 3.27 21.84 -15.21
CA GLY A 125 3.08 23.09 -15.94
C GLY A 125 3.38 22.94 -17.44
N SER A 126 4.45 22.23 -17.78
CA SER A 126 4.93 22.08 -19.17
C SER A 126 4.30 20.91 -19.93
N ALA A 127 3.56 20.01 -19.26
CA ALA A 127 2.99 18.81 -19.89
C ALA A 127 1.84 19.16 -20.84
N GLU A 128 1.93 18.69 -22.07
CA GLU A 128 0.84 18.73 -23.06
C GLU A 128 -0.10 17.51 -22.96
N SER A 129 0.41 16.40 -22.39
CA SER A 129 -0.30 15.13 -22.24
C SER A 129 -0.93 14.98 -20.85
N ASP A 130 -1.25 13.78 -20.44
CA ASP A 130 -1.98 13.46 -19.21
C ASP A 130 -1.33 13.99 -17.93
N LYS A 131 -1.86 15.10 -17.43
CA LYS A 131 -1.41 15.75 -16.18
C LYS A 131 -1.79 14.98 -14.91
N SER A 132 -2.67 14.00 -14.99
CA SER A 132 -3.14 13.24 -13.83
C SER A 132 -2.00 12.46 -13.15
N VAL A 133 -1.01 12.01 -13.93
CA VAL A 133 0.17 11.30 -13.42
C VAL A 133 0.94 12.13 -12.39
N PHE A 134 1.07 13.43 -12.60
CA PHE A 134 1.78 14.32 -11.67
C PHE A 134 0.99 14.57 -10.39
N ILE A 135 -0.34 14.58 -10.46
CA ILE A 135 -1.22 14.66 -9.28
C ILE A 135 -1.01 13.41 -8.42
N ASP A 136 -0.93 12.22 -9.03
CA ASP A 136 -0.66 10.97 -8.33
C ASP A 136 0.77 10.93 -7.75
N GLN A 137 1.76 11.51 -8.43
CA GLN A 137 3.11 11.65 -7.88
C GLN A 137 3.15 12.53 -6.64
N LEU A 138 2.41 13.66 -6.63
CA LEU A 138 2.29 14.52 -5.44
C LEU A 138 1.69 13.78 -4.25
N GLN A 139 0.70 12.91 -4.47
CA GLN A 139 0.10 12.09 -3.43
C GLN A 139 1.10 11.11 -2.79
N ARG A 140 2.05 10.60 -3.59
CA ARG A 140 3.00 9.56 -3.16
C ARG A 140 4.23 10.11 -2.45
N LEU A 141 4.37 11.43 -2.36
CA LEU A 141 5.48 12.06 -1.63
C LEU A 141 5.40 11.74 -0.14
N GLU A 142 6.55 11.47 0.46
CA GLU A 142 6.67 11.20 1.88
C GLU A 142 6.30 12.43 2.72
N HIS A 143 5.94 12.20 3.97
CA HIS A 143 5.64 13.25 4.95
C HIS A 143 4.61 14.29 4.49
N ASP A 144 3.72 13.92 3.55
CA ASP A 144 2.66 14.80 3.03
C ASP A 144 3.19 16.07 2.32
N GLU A 145 4.42 16.02 1.80
CA GLU A 145 5.06 17.15 1.11
C GLU A 145 4.20 17.71 -0.02
N GLY A 146 3.43 16.85 -0.70
CA GLY A 146 2.53 17.23 -1.79
C GLY A 146 1.24 17.95 -1.38
N PHE A 147 0.92 18.00 -0.08
CA PHE A 147 -0.37 18.53 0.41
C PHE A 147 -0.65 19.96 -0.07
N GLY A 148 0.30 20.88 0.15
CA GLY A 148 0.12 22.27 -0.27
C GLY A 148 -0.03 22.43 -1.78
N ALA A 149 0.70 21.64 -2.57
CA ALA A 149 0.59 21.61 -4.01
C ALA A 149 -0.78 21.10 -4.48
N LEU A 150 -1.28 20.02 -3.88
CA LEU A 150 -2.62 19.49 -4.17
C LEU A 150 -3.72 20.51 -3.81
N CYS A 151 -3.60 21.21 -2.69
CA CYS A 151 -4.53 22.29 -2.33
C CYS A 151 -4.54 23.42 -3.37
N ARG A 152 -3.37 23.80 -3.91
CA ARG A 152 -3.27 24.79 -5.00
C ARG A 152 -3.95 24.31 -6.28
N LEU A 153 -3.76 23.03 -6.66
CA LEU A 153 -4.43 22.45 -7.82
C LEU A 153 -5.94 22.44 -7.65
N VAL A 154 -6.46 22.08 -6.48
CA VAL A 154 -7.91 22.14 -6.19
C VAL A 154 -8.45 23.55 -6.36
N ARG A 155 -7.70 24.55 -5.89
CA ARG A 155 -8.15 25.94 -5.86
C ARG A 155 -8.07 26.63 -7.22
N TYR A 156 -7.00 26.40 -7.99
CA TYR A 156 -6.62 27.21 -9.13
C TYR A 156 -6.59 26.48 -10.49
N GLU A 157 -6.68 25.13 -10.50
CA GLU A 157 -6.67 24.40 -11.76
C GLU A 157 -7.97 24.65 -12.54
N THR A 158 -7.81 25.11 -13.78
CA THR A 158 -8.93 25.45 -14.66
C THR A 158 -9.58 24.23 -15.30
N LYS A 159 -8.83 23.14 -15.47
CA LYS A 159 -9.37 21.86 -15.94
C LYS A 159 -10.08 21.16 -14.79
N SER A 160 -11.41 21.27 -14.79
CA SER A 160 -12.27 20.79 -13.68
C SER A 160 -12.01 19.33 -13.31
N GLY A 161 -11.80 18.43 -14.27
CA GLY A 161 -11.49 17.02 -13.99
C GLY A 161 -10.20 16.81 -13.20
N LEU A 162 -9.15 17.61 -13.47
CA LEU A 162 -7.88 17.54 -12.72
C LEU A 162 -8.01 18.12 -11.31
N ALA A 163 -8.71 19.26 -11.17
CA ALA A 163 -9.01 19.83 -9.87
C ALA A 163 -9.82 18.88 -8.98
N LYS A 164 -10.85 18.22 -9.52
CA LYS A 164 -11.67 17.22 -8.84
C LYS A 164 -10.86 15.97 -8.43
N ARG A 165 -9.92 15.51 -9.28
CA ARG A 165 -9.01 14.40 -8.93
C ARG A 165 -8.14 14.77 -7.72
N ALA A 166 -7.54 15.96 -7.72
CA ALA A 166 -6.77 16.45 -6.58
C ALA A 166 -7.63 16.58 -5.31
N ALA A 167 -8.90 17.01 -5.44
CA ALA A 167 -9.83 17.10 -4.33
C ALA A 167 -10.13 15.72 -3.71
N LEU A 168 -10.39 14.69 -4.52
CA LEU A 168 -10.62 13.32 -4.02
C LEU A 168 -9.40 12.78 -3.28
N ILE A 169 -8.19 13.04 -3.78
CA ILE A 169 -6.95 12.66 -3.10
C ILE A 169 -6.86 13.32 -1.73
N LEU A 170 -7.09 14.63 -1.65
CA LEU A 170 -7.05 15.36 -0.37
C LEU A 170 -8.10 14.87 0.62
N MET A 171 -9.32 14.59 0.16
CA MET A 171 -10.41 14.08 1.01
C MET A 171 -10.17 12.65 1.50
N ARG A 172 -9.37 11.84 0.78
CA ARG A 172 -8.95 10.49 1.20
C ARG A 172 -7.69 10.48 2.05
N SER A 173 -6.92 11.58 2.06
CA SER A 173 -5.65 11.63 2.77
C SER A 173 -5.84 11.53 4.28
N LYS A 174 -5.02 10.66 4.92
CA LYS A 174 -4.99 10.52 6.38
C LYS A 174 -4.16 11.63 7.01
N PRO A 175 -4.47 12.04 8.25
CA PRO A 175 -3.59 12.96 8.99
C PRO A 175 -2.22 12.32 9.24
N LEU A 176 -1.19 13.16 9.30
CA LEU A 176 0.15 12.74 9.69
C LEU A 176 0.18 12.19 11.13
N ILE A 177 1.21 11.42 11.45
CA ILE A 177 1.43 10.90 12.81
C ILE A 177 1.50 12.07 13.80
N GLY A 178 0.61 12.05 14.80
CA GLY A 178 0.49 13.13 15.80
C GLY A 178 -0.44 14.27 15.40
N GLN A 179 -1.02 14.27 14.22
CA GLN A 179 -2.03 15.22 13.76
C GLN A 179 -3.43 14.61 13.90
N THR A 180 -4.39 15.40 14.40
CA THR A 180 -5.79 14.96 14.43
C THR A 180 -6.51 15.25 13.11
N MET A 181 -7.64 14.58 12.88
CA MET A 181 -8.47 14.84 11.69
C MET A 181 -9.04 16.26 11.69
N GLU A 182 -9.32 16.83 12.86
CA GLU A 182 -9.79 18.21 13.01
C GLU A 182 -8.75 19.21 12.50
N ILE A 183 -7.49 19.05 12.91
CA ILE A 183 -6.37 19.87 12.42
C ILE A 183 -6.20 19.73 10.91
N ARG A 184 -6.35 18.51 10.39
CA ARG A 184 -6.30 18.26 8.94
C ARG A 184 -7.42 18.98 8.20
N LYS A 185 -8.65 18.89 8.68
CA LYS A 185 -9.82 19.58 8.12
C LYS A 185 -9.69 21.09 8.19
N GLU A 186 -9.14 21.63 9.29
CA GLU A 186 -8.86 23.06 9.42
C GLU A 186 -7.81 23.50 8.38
N SER A 187 -6.75 22.74 8.19
CA SER A 187 -5.74 23.01 7.16
C SER A 187 -6.37 23.03 5.77
N LEU A 188 -7.23 22.06 5.42
CA LEU A 188 -7.95 22.05 4.15
C LEU A 188 -8.81 23.31 3.96
N ARG A 189 -9.56 23.73 4.98
CA ARG A 189 -10.34 24.97 4.92
C ARG A 189 -9.48 26.20 4.68
N ASN A 190 -8.34 26.28 5.35
CA ASN A 190 -7.43 27.44 5.25
C ASN A 190 -6.77 27.51 3.87
N PHE A 191 -6.35 26.38 3.29
CA PHE A 191 -5.65 26.36 2.00
C PHE A 191 -6.59 26.41 0.79
N VAL A 192 -7.77 25.80 0.88
CA VAL A 192 -8.72 25.66 -0.25
C VAL A 192 -9.89 26.64 -0.13
N GLY A 193 -10.17 27.15 1.06
CA GLY A 193 -11.25 28.11 1.30
C GLY A 193 -11.15 29.35 0.41
N GLY A 194 -12.30 29.83 -0.05
CA GLY A 194 -12.39 30.95 -1.01
C GLY A 194 -12.24 30.55 -2.48
N GLY A 195 -11.85 29.31 -2.79
CA GLY A 195 -11.85 28.77 -4.15
C GLY A 195 -13.28 28.63 -4.70
N GLN A 196 -13.48 29.02 -5.97
CA GLN A 196 -14.80 29.03 -6.61
C GLN A 196 -15.09 27.74 -7.43
N SER A 197 -14.08 26.88 -7.62
CA SER A 197 -14.21 25.64 -8.38
C SER A 197 -15.14 24.64 -7.68
N GLN A 198 -15.75 23.73 -8.44
CA GLN A 198 -16.53 22.63 -7.86
C GLN A 198 -15.64 21.74 -6.96
N ALA A 199 -14.40 21.53 -7.34
CA ALA A 199 -13.42 20.82 -6.54
C ALA A 199 -13.17 21.48 -5.17
N SER A 200 -13.05 22.81 -5.14
CA SER A 200 -12.92 23.59 -3.89
C SER A 200 -14.15 23.41 -3.00
N LYS A 201 -15.35 23.46 -3.58
CA LYS A 201 -16.61 23.25 -2.84
C LYS A 201 -16.67 21.85 -2.21
N TRP A 202 -16.18 20.80 -2.90
CA TRP A 202 -16.10 19.45 -2.34
C TRP A 202 -15.22 19.40 -1.09
N VAL A 203 -14.00 19.94 -1.21
CA VAL A 203 -13.03 19.92 -0.10
C VAL A 203 -13.53 20.75 1.09
N VAL A 204 -14.08 21.95 0.84
CA VAL A 204 -14.61 22.81 1.90
C VAL A 204 -15.78 22.14 2.60
N ARG A 205 -16.74 21.58 1.84
CA ARG A 205 -17.91 20.89 2.41
C ARG A 205 -17.52 19.67 3.24
N TYR A 206 -16.54 18.90 2.77
CA TYR A 206 -15.96 17.82 3.56
C TYR A 206 -15.29 18.33 4.84
N ALA A 207 -14.49 19.39 4.75
CA ALA A 207 -13.78 19.95 5.89
C ALA A 207 -14.71 20.60 6.93
N GLU A 208 -15.87 21.09 6.53
CA GLU A 208 -16.91 21.64 7.43
C GLU A 208 -17.69 20.54 8.16
N SER A 209 -17.74 19.30 7.63
CA SER A 209 -18.44 18.21 8.31
C SER A 209 -17.75 17.87 9.64
N GLN A 210 -18.48 17.90 10.74
CA GLN A 210 -17.96 17.56 12.08
C GLN A 210 -17.99 16.05 12.32
N SER A 211 -19.17 15.51 12.60
CA SER A 211 -19.36 14.09 12.95
C SER A 211 -20.07 13.27 11.87
N SER A 212 -20.78 13.89 10.96
CA SER A 212 -21.52 13.24 9.88
C SER A 212 -21.42 14.01 8.58
N LEU A 213 -21.42 13.28 7.47
CA LEU A 213 -21.44 13.85 6.13
C LEU A 213 -22.81 14.49 5.85
N ASP A 214 -22.85 15.66 5.21
CA ASP A 214 -24.09 16.24 4.68
C ASP A 214 -24.55 15.43 3.47
N LEU A 215 -25.17 14.29 3.74
CA LEU A 215 -25.52 13.33 2.72
C LEU A 215 -26.44 13.90 1.62
N PRO A 216 -27.48 14.70 1.91
CA PRO A 216 -28.32 15.31 0.86
C PRO A 216 -27.52 16.15 -0.14
N TRP A 217 -26.56 16.92 0.33
CA TRP A 217 -25.71 17.72 -0.54
C TRP A 217 -24.81 16.85 -1.43
N TRP A 218 -24.27 15.76 -0.86
CA TRP A 218 -23.42 14.84 -1.61
C TRP A 218 -24.22 14.01 -2.62
N GLU A 219 -25.45 13.57 -2.28
CA GLU A 219 -26.34 12.89 -3.23
C GLU A 219 -26.68 13.77 -4.43
N GLN A 220 -26.94 15.06 -4.21
CA GLN A 220 -27.11 16.01 -5.30
C GLN A 220 -25.84 16.17 -6.15
N THR A 221 -24.67 16.28 -5.49
CA THR A 221 -23.37 16.37 -6.16
C THR A 221 -23.11 15.13 -7.04
N LEU A 222 -23.43 13.93 -6.53
CA LEU A 222 -23.31 12.70 -7.31
C LEU A 222 -24.22 12.69 -8.53
N ALA A 223 -25.45 13.16 -8.38
CA ALA A 223 -26.40 13.26 -9.47
C ALA A 223 -25.93 14.25 -10.56
N ASP A 224 -25.40 15.40 -10.15
CA ASP A 224 -24.85 16.42 -11.05
C ASP A 224 -23.64 15.88 -11.85
N GLU A 225 -22.72 15.16 -11.21
CA GLU A 225 -21.57 14.55 -11.88
C GLU A 225 -21.98 13.45 -12.87
N VAL A 226 -22.99 12.64 -12.53
CA VAL A 226 -23.56 11.66 -13.47
C VAL A 226 -24.20 12.35 -14.66
N GLN A 227 -24.86 13.48 -14.47
CA GLN A 227 -25.46 14.26 -15.56
C GLN A 227 -24.40 14.87 -16.47
N LEU A 228 -23.31 15.40 -15.90
CA LEU A 228 -22.16 15.89 -16.65
C LEU A 228 -21.51 14.77 -17.49
N LEU A 229 -21.35 13.59 -16.91
CA LEU A 229 -20.82 12.43 -17.62
C LEU A 229 -21.72 12.03 -18.81
N LYS A 230 -23.03 11.98 -18.62
CA LYS A 230 -24.01 11.67 -19.68
C LYS A 230 -24.05 12.70 -20.79
N SER A 231 -23.79 13.96 -20.48
CA SER A 231 -23.72 15.04 -21.48
C SER A 231 -22.41 15.05 -22.29
N GLY A 232 -21.45 14.19 -21.94
CA GLY A 232 -20.12 14.15 -22.58
C GLY A 232 -19.24 15.34 -22.22
N SER A 233 -19.47 15.99 -21.06
CA SER A 233 -18.66 17.11 -20.60
C SER A 233 -17.20 16.69 -20.40
N VAL A 234 -16.27 17.56 -20.76
CA VAL A 234 -14.82 17.40 -20.51
C VAL A 234 -14.46 17.64 -19.03
N ASP A 235 -15.39 18.13 -18.23
CA ASP A 235 -15.20 18.48 -16.81
C ASP A 235 -15.27 17.30 -15.86
N THR A 236 -15.58 16.12 -16.38
CA THR A 236 -15.69 14.88 -15.62
C THR A 236 -15.33 13.67 -16.50
N ASN A 237 -15.11 12.54 -15.88
CA ASN A 237 -14.93 11.25 -16.56
C ASN A 237 -15.49 10.12 -15.72
N LEU A 238 -15.64 8.94 -16.32
CA LEU A 238 -16.21 7.77 -15.67
C LEU A 238 -15.49 7.38 -14.38
N GLU A 239 -14.15 7.38 -14.40
CA GLU A 239 -13.32 6.99 -13.25
C GLU A 239 -13.54 7.95 -12.07
N LEU A 240 -13.51 9.25 -12.33
CA LEU A 240 -13.77 10.29 -11.33
C LEU A 240 -15.16 10.14 -10.68
N VAL A 241 -16.18 9.89 -11.49
CA VAL A 241 -17.56 9.71 -10.99
C VAL A 241 -17.67 8.46 -10.13
N ILE A 242 -17.09 7.35 -10.55
CA ILE A 242 -17.04 6.12 -9.76
C ILE A 242 -16.30 6.35 -8.44
N ASP A 243 -15.15 7.01 -8.49
CA ASP A 243 -14.33 7.28 -7.30
C ASP A 243 -15.02 8.21 -6.31
N LEU A 244 -15.79 9.19 -6.80
CA LEU A 244 -16.59 10.05 -5.93
C LEU A 244 -17.71 9.25 -5.23
N HIS A 245 -18.44 8.40 -5.96
CA HIS A 245 -19.46 7.55 -5.38
C HIS A 245 -18.88 6.61 -4.32
N ARG A 246 -17.75 5.97 -4.62
CA ARG A 246 -17.03 5.11 -3.67
C ARG A 246 -16.63 5.89 -2.42
N TRP A 247 -16.09 7.08 -2.59
CA TRP A 247 -15.68 7.92 -1.47
C TRP A 247 -16.87 8.28 -0.56
N VAL A 248 -18.04 8.62 -1.10
CA VAL A 248 -19.23 8.92 -0.29
C VAL A 248 -19.64 7.69 0.52
N VAL A 249 -19.67 6.50 -0.09
CA VAL A 249 -19.96 5.25 0.65
C VAL A 249 -18.94 5.00 1.76
N GLU A 250 -17.66 5.25 1.50
CA GLU A 250 -16.58 5.12 2.49
C GLU A 250 -16.78 5.99 3.74
N GLN A 251 -17.53 7.09 3.62
CA GLN A 251 -17.83 7.99 4.74
C GLN A 251 -19.07 7.59 5.56
N ILE A 252 -19.93 6.72 5.03
CA ILE A 252 -21.24 6.41 5.64
C ILE A 252 -21.46 4.92 5.93
N PHE A 253 -20.57 4.01 5.50
CA PHE A 253 -20.79 2.56 5.53
C PHE A 253 -20.92 1.98 6.95
N ASP A 254 -20.30 2.61 7.95
CA ASP A 254 -20.30 2.19 9.35
C ASP A 254 -21.52 2.72 10.15
N GLN A 255 -22.38 3.52 9.50
CA GLN A 255 -23.59 4.08 10.08
C GLN A 255 -24.78 3.21 9.67
N PRO A 256 -25.36 2.40 10.59
CA PRO A 256 -26.42 1.45 10.24
C PRO A 256 -27.67 2.13 9.63
N GLU A 257 -27.98 3.34 10.06
CA GLU A 257 -29.11 4.15 9.57
C GLU A 257 -28.92 4.60 8.11
N LEU A 258 -27.68 4.73 7.65
CA LEU A 258 -27.35 5.14 6.28
C LEU A 258 -27.07 3.97 5.33
N ARG A 259 -27.22 2.72 5.79
CA ARG A 259 -26.96 1.53 4.98
C ARG A 259 -27.76 1.52 3.67
N ALA A 260 -29.02 1.92 3.72
CA ALA A 260 -29.87 1.99 2.53
C ALA A 260 -29.33 2.98 1.48
N ASN A 261 -28.82 4.13 1.91
CA ASN A 261 -28.18 5.12 1.05
C ASN A 261 -26.88 4.58 0.46
N ALA A 262 -26.03 3.93 1.29
CA ALA A 262 -24.79 3.30 0.81
C ALA A 262 -25.06 2.26 -0.28
N LEU A 263 -26.09 1.42 -0.13
CA LEU A 263 -26.51 0.47 -1.16
C LEU A 263 -27.05 1.18 -2.42
N ALA A 264 -27.85 2.22 -2.27
CA ALA A 264 -28.38 2.98 -3.42
C ALA A 264 -27.25 3.64 -4.23
N ILE A 265 -26.28 4.26 -3.55
CA ILE A 265 -25.09 4.86 -4.19
C ILE A 265 -24.24 3.78 -4.86
N GLY A 266 -24.01 2.64 -4.20
CA GLY A 266 -23.29 1.50 -4.77
C GLY A 266 -23.97 0.93 -6.02
N ARG A 267 -25.32 0.83 -6.06
CA ARG A 267 -26.09 0.45 -7.25
C ARG A 267 -25.91 1.45 -8.40
N SER A 268 -25.77 2.73 -8.07
CA SER A 268 -25.47 3.76 -9.09
C SER A 268 -24.14 3.48 -9.77
N VAL A 269 -23.11 3.06 -9.04
CA VAL A 269 -21.80 2.65 -9.63
C VAL A 269 -21.99 1.51 -10.64
N LEU A 270 -22.79 0.47 -10.28
CA LEU A 270 -23.10 -0.64 -11.20
C LEU A 270 -23.89 -0.18 -12.44
N SER A 271 -24.71 0.83 -12.32
CA SER A 271 -25.50 1.39 -13.43
C SER A 271 -24.63 2.24 -14.36
N ILE A 272 -23.80 3.13 -13.79
CA ILE A 272 -22.93 4.06 -14.53
C ILE A 272 -21.94 3.30 -15.40
N SER A 273 -21.35 2.22 -14.88
CA SER A 273 -20.39 1.41 -15.63
C SER A 273 -20.95 0.75 -16.90
N LYS A 274 -22.29 0.71 -17.04
CA LYS A 274 -22.98 0.15 -18.23
C LYS A 274 -23.33 1.18 -19.28
N THR A 275 -23.42 2.47 -18.92
CA THR A 275 -23.97 3.52 -19.79
C THR A 275 -22.96 4.14 -20.76
N VAL A 276 -21.70 3.74 -20.73
CA VAL A 276 -20.64 4.27 -21.60
C VAL A 276 -20.07 3.16 -22.49
N PRO A 277 -20.69 2.85 -23.64
CA PRO A 277 -20.28 1.76 -24.54
C PRO A 277 -18.88 1.93 -25.14
N THR A 278 -18.44 3.17 -25.34
CA THR A 278 -17.16 3.51 -25.99
C THR A 278 -15.93 3.19 -25.13
N LEU A 279 -16.08 3.08 -23.81
CA LEU A 279 -14.96 2.69 -22.91
C LEU A 279 -14.72 1.19 -22.86
N GLU A 280 -15.71 0.38 -23.23
CA GLU A 280 -15.60 -1.09 -23.26
C GLU A 280 -14.58 -1.59 -24.29
N SER A 281 -14.40 -0.85 -25.40
CA SER A 281 -13.41 -1.18 -26.43
C SER A 281 -12.00 -0.64 -26.15
N MET A 282 -11.87 0.43 -25.37
CA MET A 282 -10.57 1.07 -25.07
C MET A 282 -9.85 0.50 -23.84
N LEU A 283 -10.57 -0.09 -22.91
CA LEU A 283 -10.01 -0.56 -21.63
C LEU A 283 -10.15 -2.08 -21.48
N GLY A 284 -9.56 -2.83 -22.33
CA GLY A 284 -9.45 -4.29 -22.42
C GLY A 284 -9.62 -5.19 -21.18
N ASN A 285 -10.34 -4.78 -20.13
CA ASN A 285 -10.44 -5.59 -18.92
C ASN A 285 -11.73 -5.34 -18.11
N ARG A 286 -12.89 -5.79 -18.66
CA ARG A 286 -14.16 -5.86 -17.90
C ARG A 286 -14.01 -6.71 -16.63
N SER A 287 -13.17 -7.70 -16.67
CA SER A 287 -12.96 -8.65 -15.60
C SER A 287 -12.25 -8.04 -14.38
N THR A 288 -11.19 -7.26 -14.59
CA THR A 288 -10.47 -6.58 -13.51
C THR A 288 -11.39 -5.62 -12.75
N ARG A 289 -12.26 -4.88 -13.45
CA ARG A 289 -13.21 -3.96 -12.82
C ARG A 289 -14.29 -4.67 -12.02
N ALA A 290 -14.73 -5.85 -12.46
CA ALA A 290 -15.71 -6.63 -11.71
C ALA A 290 -15.13 -7.06 -10.35
N ASN A 291 -13.89 -7.54 -10.35
CA ASN A 291 -13.18 -7.93 -9.14
C ASN A 291 -12.91 -6.74 -8.21
N GLU A 292 -12.47 -5.60 -8.75
CA GLU A 292 -12.24 -4.37 -7.98
C GLU A 292 -13.52 -3.86 -7.31
N PHE A 293 -14.64 -3.90 -8.03
CA PHE A 293 -15.93 -3.50 -7.46
C PHE A 293 -16.38 -4.48 -6.37
N ALA A 294 -16.29 -5.79 -6.61
CA ALA A 294 -16.65 -6.80 -5.62
C ALA A 294 -15.78 -6.67 -4.36
N GLN A 295 -14.48 -6.50 -4.52
CA GLN A 295 -13.56 -6.29 -3.41
C GLN A 295 -13.90 -5.02 -2.61
N TRP A 296 -14.22 -3.92 -3.29
CA TRP A 296 -14.65 -2.69 -2.65
C TRP A 296 -15.97 -2.88 -1.89
N ALA A 297 -16.97 -3.51 -2.50
CA ALA A 297 -18.27 -3.73 -1.87
C ALA A 297 -18.15 -4.59 -0.60
N LEU A 298 -17.34 -5.66 -0.64
CA LEU A 298 -17.09 -6.51 0.52
C LEU A 298 -16.34 -5.77 1.64
N LYS A 299 -15.33 -4.95 1.29
CA LYS A 299 -14.58 -4.13 2.26
C LYS A 299 -15.52 -3.23 3.06
N TYR A 300 -16.53 -2.65 2.40
CA TYR A 300 -17.49 -1.75 3.03
C TYR A 300 -18.79 -2.46 3.45
N ARG A 301 -18.77 -3.79 3.58
CA ARG A 301 -19.85 -4.64 4.09
C ARG A 301 -21.17 -4.48 3.34
N LEU A 302 -21.09 -4.40 2.01
CA LEU A 302 -22.23 -4.32 1.09
C LEU A 302 -22.30 -5.59 0.20
N PRO A 303 -22.49 -6.80 0.80
CA PRO A 303 -22.45 -8.07 0.08
C PRO A 303 -23.54 -8.18 -0.99
N GLU A 304 -24.68 -7.50 -0.81
CA GLU A 304 -25.79 -7.49 -1.76
C GLU A 304 -25.36 -6.98 -3.14
N LEU A 305 -24.41 -6.01 -3.17
CA LEU A 305 -23.92 -5.47 -4.43
C LEU A 305 -23.11 -6.48 -5.24
N VAL A 306 -22.39 -7.39 -4.58
CA VAL A 306 -21.65 -8.48 -5.25
C VAL A 306 -22.61 -9.48 -5.86
N GLN A 307 -23.68 -9.84 -5.14
CA GLN A 307 -24.72 -10.74 -5.62
C GLN A 307 -25.49 -10.13 -6.80
N GLU A 308 -25.86 -8.85 -6.71
CA GLU A 308 -26.50 -8.12 -7.80
C GLU A 308 -25.58 -7.98 -9.02
N GLN A 309 -24.29 -7.81 -8.82
CA GLN A 309 -23.30 -7.78 -9.89
C GLN A 309 -23.21 -9.15 -10.56
N HIS A 310 -23.07 -10.23 -9.78
CA HIS A 310 -23.01 -11.60 -10.29
C HIS A 310 -24.21 -11.93 -11.19
N ALA A 311 -25.43 -11.58 -10.74
CA ALA A 311 -26.63 -11.82 -11.51
C ALA A 311 -26.68 -11.09 -12.87
N LYS A 312 -25.84 -10.07 -13.05
CA LYS A 312 -25.80 -9.21 -14.25
C LYS A 312 -24.59 -9.47 -15.14
N LEU A 313 -23.57 -10.22 -14.66
CA LEU A 313 -22.36 -10.51 -15.43
C LEU A 313 -22.62 -11.62 -16.46
N PRO A 314 -22.08 -11.48 -17.68
CA PRO A 314 -22.11 -12.55 -18.68
C PRO A 314 -21.34 -13.80 -18.21
N ALA A 315 -21.81 -14.99 -18.58
CA ALA A 315 -21.15 -16.24 -18.25
C ALA A 315 -19.69 -16.28 -18.75
N SER A 316 -19.40 -15.65 -19.88
CA SER A 316 -18.03 -15.56 -20.44
C SER A 316 -17.05 -14.76 -19.57
N ILE A 317 -17.53 -13.84 -18.74
CA ILE A 317 -16.69 -13.15 -17.77
C ILE A 317 -16.52 -14.01 -16.52
N LEU A 318 -17.61 -14.61 -16.04
CA LEU A 318 -17.56 -15.46 -14.84
C LEU A 318 -16.66 -16.68 -15.02
N SER A 319 -16.60 -17.27 -16.22
CA SER A 319 -15.73 -18.40 -16.51
C SER A 319 -14.23 -18.05 -16.51
N ASN A 320 -13.87 -16.80 -16.75
CA ASN A 320 -12.47 -16.36 -16.79
C ASN A 320 -12.00 -15.68 -15.48
N GLU A 321 -12.92 -15.39 -14.55
CA GLU A 321 -12.66 -14.65 -13.32
C GLU A 321 -12.85 -15.50 -12.07
N PHE A 322 -11.96 -16.45 -11.88
CA PHE A 322 -12.02 -17.39 -10.76
C PHE A 322 -12.12 -16.72 -9.38
N MET A 323 -11.45 -15.59 -9.19
CA MET A 323 -11.53 -14.85 -7.91
C MET A 323 -12.93 -14.29 -7.64
N PHE A 324 -13.73 -14.01 -8.69
CA PHE A 324 -15.08 -13.49 -8.51
C PHE A 324 -16.01 -14.48 -7.83
N GLY A 325 -15.87 -15.77 -8.10
CA GLY A 325 -16.61 -16.82 -7.39
C GLY A 325 -16.33 -16.82 -5.89
N TYR A 326 -15.09 -16.58 -5.48
CA TYR A 326 -14.73 -16.42 -4.07
C TYR A 326 -15.27 -15.12 -3.45
N PHE A 327 -15.32 -14.02 -4.19
CA PHE A 327 -16.00 -12.81 -3.71
C PHE A 327 -17.50 -13.04 -3.53
N LEU A 328 -18.14 -13.79 -4.42
CA LEU A 328 -19.53 -14.18 -4.25
C LEU A 328 -19.72 -15.07 -3.01
N ALA A 329 -18.85 -16.06 -2.80
CA ALA A 329 -18.87 -16.89 -1.59
C ALA A 329 -18.70 -16.04 -0.32
N GLU A 330 -17.73 -15.10 -0.31
CA GLU A 330 -17.52 -14.19 0.82
C GLU A 330 -18.74 -13.28 1.08
N SER A 331 -19.49 -12.91 0.03
CA SER A 331 -20.72 -12.12 0.20
C SER A 331 -21.79 -12.84 1.03
N TYR A 332 -21.94 -14.15 0.81
CA TYR A 332 -22.85 -14.99 1.61
C TYR A 332 -22.30 -15.26 3.03
N LEU A 333 -20.99 -15.40 3.15
CA LEU A 333 -20.34 -15.55 4.46
C LEU A 333 -20.60 -14.32 5.34
N LEU A 334 -20.52 -13.09 4.79
CA LEU A 334 -20.82 -11.85 5.49
C LEU A 334 -22.28 -11.73 5.92
N GLN A 335 -23.20 -12.44 5.26
CA GLN A 335 -24.61 -12.54 5.61
C GLN A 335 -24.91 -13.68 6.59
N GLY A 336 -23.89 -14.46 6.98
CA GLY A 336 -24.00 -15.58 7.91
C GLY A 336 -24.38 -16.93 7.26
N ASP A 337 -24.48 -17.00 5.93
CA ASP A 337 -24.78 -18.25 5.20
C ASP A 337 -23.48 -18.99 4.85
N GLN A 338 -22.91 -19.67 5.85
CA GLN A 338 -21.67 -20.43 5.74
C GLN A 338 -21.78 -21.62 4.76
N GLU A 339 -22.94 -22.27 4.74
CA GLU A 339 -23.14 -23.46 3.90
C GLU A 339 -23.12 -23.09 2.42
N LEU A 340 -23.88 -22.07 2.04
CA LEU A 340 -23.93 -21.60 0.66
C LEU A 340 -22.58 -20.99 0.25
N ALA A 341 -21.92 -20.25 1.14
CA ALA A 341 -20.58 -19.70 0.90
C ALA A 341 -19.57 -20.82 0.54
N ASN A 342 -19.51 -21.88 1.36
CA ASN A 342 -18.62 -23.01 1.09
C ASN A 342 -18.96 -23.72 -0.23
N LYS A 343 -20.24 -23.95 -0.50
CA LYS A 343 -20.68 -24.55 -1.76
C LYS A 343 -20.24 -23.76 -3.00
N ILE A 344 -20.34 -22.43 -2.95
CA ILE A 344 -19.91 -21.55 -4.04
C ILE A 344 -18.37 -21.55 -4.15
N ALA A 345 -17.64 -21.56 -3.05
CA ALA A 345 -16.19 -21.68 -3.06
C ALA A 345 -15.72 -22.99 -3.68
N ASP A 346 -16.37 -24.13 -3.33
CA ASP A 346 -16.08 -25.44 -3.92
C ASP A 346 -16.36 -25.47 -5.42
N LEU A 347 -17.43 -24.80 -5.88
CA LEU A 347 -17.70 -24.67 -7.32
C LEU A 347 -16.60 -23.87 -8.03
N SER A 348 -16.10 -22.80 -7.41
CA SER A 348 -15.01 -21.97 -7.95
C SER A 348 -13.70 -22.78 -8.04
N LEU A 349 -13.36 -23.53 -7.00
CA LEU A 349 -12.21 -24.44 -6.96
C LEU A 349 -12.26 -25.48 -8.08
N ASN A 350 -13.42 -26.14 -8.26
CA ASN A 350 -13.61 -27.20 -9.24
C ASN A 350 -13.67 -26.67 -10.69
N GLN A 351 -14.05 -25.42 -10.90
CA GLN A 351 -14.12 -24.83 -12.23
C GLN A 351 -12.74 -24.78 -12.90
N ILE A 352 -11.70 -24.43 -12.15
CA ILE A 352 -10.32 -24.39 -12.64
C ILE A 352 -9.85 -25.79 -13.02
N ALA A 353 -10.10 -26.78 -12.16
CA ALA A 353 -9.72 -28.16 -12.41
C ALA A 353 -10.40 -28.76 -13.68
N CYS A 354 -11.65 -28.37 -13.96
CA CYS A 354 -12.36 -28.79 -15.17
C CYS A 354 -11.79 -28.18 -16.45
N GLU A 355 -11.33 -26.93 -16.41
CA GLU A 355 -10.72 -26.27 -17.58
C GLU A 355 -9.37 -26.90 -17.96
N GLU A 356 -8.58 -27.34 -16.99
CA GLU A 356 -7.32 -28.05 -17.25
C GLU A 356 -7.51 -29.39 -17.93
N SER A 357 -8.51 -30.15 -17.54
CA SER A 357 -8.85 -31.43 -18.17
C SER A 357 -9.44 -31.26 -19.57
N GLY A 358 -10.03 -30.11 -19.88
CA GLY A 358 -10.63 -29.79 -21.18
C GLY A 358 -9.73 -29.03 -22.17
N SER A 359 -8.63 -28.46 -21.72
CA SER A 359 -7.81 -27.48 -22.46
C SER A 359 -6.83 -28.05 -23.48
N ARG A 360 -7.02 -29.29 -23.95
CA ARG A 360 -6.40 -29.78 -25.22
C ARG A 360 -7.19 -29.35 -26.47
N ARG A 361 -8.06 -28.36 -26.40
CA ARG A 361 -8.64 -27.73 -27.59
C ARG A 361 -7.62 -26.78 -28.21
N LYS A 362 -7.13 -27.14 -29.41
CA LYS A 362 -6.29 -26.29 -30.27
C LYS A 362 -6.93 -24.92 -30.42
N ALA A 363 -6.17 -23.87 -30.08
CA ALA A 363 -6.55 -22.50 -30.41
C ALA A 363 -6.82 -22.36 -31.91
N ASP A 364 -7.94 -21.72 -32.25
CA ASP A 364 -8.33 -21.48 -33.65
C ASP A 364 -7.37 -20.44 -34.25
N PRO A 365 -6.73 -20.73 -35.41
CA PRO A 365 -5.75 -19.81 -36.03
C PRO A 365 -6.33 -18.45 -36.47
N LEU A 366 -7.65 -18.26 -36.45
CA LEU A 366 -8.32 -17.04 -36.91
C LEU A 366 -8.44 -15.93 -35.83
N GLU A 367 -8.22 -16.24 -34.55
CA GLU A 367 -8.25 -15.21 -33.48
C GLU A 367 -6.93 -14.42 -33.34
N THR A 368 -5.86 -14.82 -33.98
CA THR A 368 -4.51 -14.26 -33.80
C THR A 368 -4.22 -13.01 -34.64
N GLN A 369 -5.12 -12.59 -35.53
CA GLN A 369 -4.81 -11.50 -36.49
C GLN A 369 -5.24 -10.09 -36.06
N ALA A 370 -5.89 -9.89 -34.89
CA ALA A 370 -6.46 -8.61 -34.51
C ALA A 370 -5.76 -7.85 -33.35
N LYS A 371 -4.62 -8.33 -32.85
CA LYS A 371 -4.02 -7.78 -31.61
C LYS A 371 -2.59 -7.32 -31.85
N GLY A 372 -2.32 -6.04 -31.59
CA GLY A 372 -0.99 -5.45 -31.74
C GLY A 372 0.05 -5.93 -30.70
N PRO A 373 1.36 -5.70 -30.92
CA PRO A 373 2.45 -6.33 -30.16
C PRO A 373 2.50 -6.03 -28.65
N ALA A 374 1.88 -4.97 -28.18
CA ALA A 374 1.81 -4.65 -26.75
C ALA A 374 0.79 -5.53 -26.00
N PHE A 375 -0.24 -6.04 -26.70
CA PHE A 375 -1.27 -6.91 -26.13
C PHE A 375 -0.79 -8.36 -25.99
N GLU A 376 0.10 -8.81 -26.89
CA GLU A 376 0.67 -10.16 -26.85
C GLU A 376 1.58 -10.39 -25.63
N LEU A 377 2.24 -9.34 -25.12
CA LEU A 377 3.09 -9.43 -23.92
C LEU A 377 2.30 -9.68 -22.62
N PHE A 378 1.02 -9.31 -22.57
CA PHE A 378 0.15 -9.52 -21.40
C PHE A 378 -0.87 -10.66 -21.56
N ALA A 379 -1.30 -10.94 -22.79
CA ALA A 379 -2.29 -11.98 -23.09
C ALA A 379 -1.70 -13.39 -23.20
N ASN A 380 -0.40 -13.55 -23.47
CA ASN A 380 0.28 -14.85 -23.63
C ASN A 380 0.87 -15.41 -22.33
N ARG A 381 0.54 -14.89 -21.15
CA ARG A 381 0.73 -15.63 -19.90
C ARG A 381 -0.44 -16.61 -19.76
N ASN A 382 -0.39 -17.73 -20.48
CA ASN A 382 -1.09 -18.93 -20.07
C ASN A 382 -0.47 -19.36 -18.73
N PHE A 383 -1.02 -18.82 -17.63
CA PHE A 383 -0.69 -19.34 -16.31
C PHE A 383 -1.06 -20.83 -16.31
N SER A 384 -0.12 -21.69 -15.94
CA SER A 384 -0.44 -23.07 -15.64
C SER A 384 -1.53 -23.09 -14.56
N GLY A 385 -2.37 -24.12 -14.51
CA GLY A 385 -3.37 -24.21 -13.45
C GLY A 385 -2.76 -24.10 -12.07
N GLN A 386 -1.56 -24.62 -11.87
CA GLN A 386 -0.78 -24.53 -10.64
C GLN A 386 -0.47 -23.08 -10.26
N GLU A 387 -0.08 -22.21 -11.21
CA GLU A 387 0.14 -20.80 -10.95
C GLU A 387 -1.15 -20.06 -10.58
N ARG A 388 -2.29 -20.47 -11.17
CA ARG A 388 -3.61 -19.90 -10.82
C ARG A 388 -4.01 -20.29 -9.41
N HIS A 389 -3.98 -21.57 -9.06
CA HIS A 389 -4.29 -22.04 -7.71
C HIS A 389 -3.37 -21.42 -6.66
N TYR A 390 -2.07 -21.35 -6.91
CA TYR A 390 -1.11 -20.66 -6.05
C TYR A 390 -1.48 -19.18 -5.85
N SER A 391 -1.77 -18.44 -6.94
CA SER A 391 -2.14 -17.02 -6.87
C SER A 391 -3.48 -16.79 -6.16
N LEU A 392 -4.46 -17.67 -6.36
CA LEU A 392 -5.74 -17.60 -5.65
C LEU A 392 -5.57 -17.89 -4.16
N GLY A 393 -4.79 -18.91 -3.80
CA GLY A 393 -4.45 -19.21 -2.41
C GLY A 393 -3.84 -18.03 -1.69
N GLN A 394 -2.90 -17.30 -2.32
CA GLN A 394 -2.33 -16.07 -1.73
C GLN A 394 -3.39 -14.99 -1.48
N LYS A 395 -4.23 -14.70 -2.49
CA LYS A 395 -5.27 -13.68 -2.37
C LYS A 395 -6.30 -14.02 -1.29
N LEU A 396 -6.68 -15.29 -1.20
CA LEU A 396 -7.60 -15.79 -0.17
C LEU A 396 -6.99 -15.71 1.23
N GLN A 397 -5.72 -16.05 1.36
CA GLN A 397 -4.97 -15.92 2.63
C GLN A 397 -4.90 -14.47 3.08
N GLU A 398 -4.61 -13.51 2.18
CA GLU A 398 -4.59 -12.07 2.46
C GLU A 398 -5.97 -11.56 2.93
N ARG A 399 -7.05 -12.19 2.48
CA ARG A 399 -8.42 -11.87 2.86
C ARG A 399 -8.91 -12.61 4.13
N GLY A 400 -8.06 -13.45 4.73
CA GLY A 400 -8.42 -14.24 5.90
C GLY A 400 -9.29 -15.48 5.61
N GLN A 401 -9.49 -15.83 4.35
CA GLN A 401 -10.24 -17.00 3.92
C GLN A 401 -9.34 -18.25 3.93
N PHE A 402 -8.79 -18.56 5.10
CA PHE A 402 -7.72 -19.56 5.27
C PHE A 402 -8.12 -20.96 4.82
N ASN A 403 -9.38 -21.37 5.03
CA ASN A 403 -9.83 -22.70 4.64
C ASN A 403 -9.90 -22.85 3.10
N TRP A 404 -10.35 -21.83 2.41
CA TRP A 404 -10.37 -21.80 0.95
C TRP A 404 -8.96 -21.65 0.39
N ALA A 405 -8.10 -20.84 1.02
CA ALA A 405 -6.68 -20.74 0.66
C ALA A 405 -5.96 -22.09 0.80
N GLU A 406 -6.23 -22.82 1.89
CA GLU A 406 -5.69 -24.16 2.11
C GLU A 406 -6.12 -25.13 1.01
N ALA A 407 -7.40 -25.11 0.60
CA ALA A 407 -7.91 -25.95 -0.47
C ALA A 407 -7.20 -25.68 -1.80
N GLU A 408 -7.00 -24.40 -2.16
CA GLU A 408 -6.26 -23.99 -3.36
C GLU A 408 -4.80 -24.47 -3.33
N TYR A 409 -4.08 -24.24 -2.23
CA TYR A 409 -2.69 -24.68 -2.11
C TYR A 409 -2.55 -26.19 -2.15
N ARG A 410 -3.48 -26.97 -1.55
CA ARG A 410 -3.45 -28.44 -1.53
C ARG A 410 -3.57 -29.06 -2.91
N LEU A 411 -4.21 -28.40 -3.87
CA LEU A 411 -4.23 -28.86 -5.27
C LEU A 411 -2.84 -28.75 -5.93
N VAL A 412 -2.02 -27.79 -5.49
CA VAL A 412 -0.70 -27.54 -6.10
C VAL A 412 0.41 -28.35 -5.44
N VAL A 413 0.37 -28.53 -4.11
CA VAL A 413 1.48 -29.17 -3.36
C VAL A 413 1.65 -30.67 -3.64
N ASN A 414 0.64 -31.29 -4.23
CA ASN A 414 0.69 -32.74 -4.61
C ASN A 414 1.26 -32.98 -6.01
N ASP A 415 1.63 -31.92 -6.73
CA ASP A 415 2.19 -31.97 -8.07
C ASP A 415 3.71 -32.15 -8.10
N ASP A 416 4.31 -31.96 -9.28
CA ASP A 416 5.74 -32.09 -9.49
C ASP A 416 6.55 -31.09 -8.61
N LEU A 417 7.35 -31.67 -7.71
CA LEU A 417 8.24 -30.92 -6.81
C LEU A 417 9.35 -30.15 -7.53
N THR A 418 9.51 -30.29 -8.82
CA THR A 418 10.44 -29.49 -9.64
C THR A 418 9.80 -28.18 -10.12
N ASN A 419 8.48 -28.07 -9.99
CA ASN A 419 7.76 -26.86 -10.38
C ASN A 419 7.88 -25.75 -9.30
N ARG A 420 8.19 -24.54 -9.74
CA ARG A 420 8.33 -23.37 -8.86
C ARG A 420 7.04 -23.07 -8.07
N SER A 421 5.88 -23.13 -8.71
CA SER A 421 4.59 -22.86 -8.07
C SER A 421 4.27 -23.87 -6.98
N THR A 422 4.64 -25.16 -7.18
CA THR A 422 4.51 -26.22 -6.18
C THR A 422 5.35 -25.91 -4.95
N LEU A 423 6.63 -25.56 -5.11
CA LEU A 423 7.50 -25.22 -4.00
C LEU A 423 7.02 -23.96 -3.23
N LEU A 424 6.58 -22.94 -3.95
CA LEU A 424 6.04 -21.72 -3.33
C LEU A 424 4.73 -22.02 -2.59
N ALA A 425 3.84 -22.83 -3.15
CA ALA A 425 2.60 -23.24 -2.48
C ALA A 425 2.89 -24.06 -1.21
N MET A 426 3.88 -24.97 -1.25
CA MET A 426 4.31 -25.72 -0.05
C MET A 426 4.81 -24.78 1.05
N ILE A 427 5.65 -23.80 0.72
CA ILE A 427 6.15 -22.82 1.69
C ILE A 427 5.00 -22.03 2.29
N LEU A 428 4.12 -21.43 1.47
CA LEU A 428 3.02 -20.61 1.96
C LEU A 428 1.98 -21.41 2.75
N LEU A 429 1.64 -22.60 2.29
CA LEU A 429 0.71 -23.47 3.02
C LEU A 429 1.30 -23.87 4.38
N SER A 430 2.56 -24.28 4.42
CA SER A 430 3.21 -24.66 5.68
C SER A 430 3.33 -23.50 6.64
N GLU A 431 3.69 -22.30 6.17
CA GLU A 431 3.72 -21.08 6.97
C GLU A 431 2.33 -20.71 7.51
N MET A 432 1.30 -20.76 6.66
CA MET A 432 -0.08 -20.49 7.07
C MET A 432 -0.58 -21.48 8.13
N LEU A 433 -0.27 -22.77 7.99
CA LEU A 433 -0.61 -23.79 9.00
C LEU A 433 0.15 -23.55 10.30
N HIS A 434 1.44 -23.25 10.22
CA HIS A 434 2.29 -22.95 11.38
C HIS A 434 1.78 -21.74 12.17
N THR A 435 1.46 -20.62 11.52
CA THR A 435 0.91 -19.42 12.18
C THR A 435 -0.46 -19.65 12.83
N ARG A 436 -1.20 -20.66 12.35
CA ARG A 436 -2.45 -21.13 12.97
C ARG A 436 -2.24 -22.13 14.11
N GLY A 437 -0.99 -22.46 14.47
CA GLY A 437 -0.63 -23.41 15.50
C GLY A 437 -0.71 -24.88 15.10
N LYS A 438 -0.82 -25.18 13.80
CA LYS A 438 -0.88 -26.54 13.24
C LYS A 438 0.52 -27.00 12.80
N HIS A 439 1.44 -27.07 13.76
CA HIS A 439 2.87 -27.27 13.46
C HIS A 439 3.16 -28.63 12.82
N ALA A 440 2.51 -29.69 13.30
CA ALA A 440 2.63 -31.04 12.72
C ALA A 440 2.15 -31.09 11.26
N GLU A 441 0.99 -30.45 10.97
CA GLU A 441 0.48 -30.38 9.60
C GLU A 441 1.42 -29.54 8.72
N ALA A 442 1.98 -28.45 9.24
CA ALA A 442 2.94 -27.61 8.54
C ALA A 442 4.21 -28.38 8.15
N ALA A 443 4.77 -29.18 9.07
CA ALA A 443 5.90 -30.06 8.79
C ALA A 443 5.54 -31.12 7.74
N ALA A 444 4.36 -31.76 7.85
CA ALA A 444 3.90 -32.78 6.92
C ALA A 444 3.76 -32.27 5.46
N VAL A 445 3.42 -31.01 5.26
CA VAL A 445 3.39 -30.38 3.93
C VAL A 445 4.79 -30.37 3.29
N LEU A 446 5.85 -30.15 4.06
CA LEU A 446 7.22 -30.07 3.57
C LEU A 446 7.92 -31.45 3.47
N GLU A 447 7.42 -32.44 4.20
CA GLU A 447 8.05 -33.77 4.32
C GLU A 447 8.34 -34.46 2.97
N PRO A 448 7.44 -34.44 1.96
CA PRO A 448 7.72 -35.07 0.65
C PRO A 448 8.97 -34.49 -0.02
N PHE A 449 9.16 -33.16 0.08
CA PHE A 449 10.37 -32.51 -0.42
C PHE A 449 11.62 -32.98 0.35
N ILE A 450 11.53 -33.03 1.68
CA ILE A 450 12.66 -33.44 2.56
C ILE A 450 13.09 -34.88 2.26
N VAL A 451 12.14 -35.79 2.14
CA VAL A 451 12.40 -37.18 1.85
C VAL A 451 13.10 -37.31 0.49
N ARG A 452 12.58 -36.68 -0.54
CA ARG A 452 13.13 -36.74 -1.88
C ARG A 452 14.51 -36.07 -1.97
N TYR A 453 14.68 -34.92 -1.34
CA TYR A 453 15.96 -34.19 -1.30
C TYR A 453 17.08 -35.02 -0.64
N LYS A 454 16.75 -35.80 0.42
CA LYS A 454 17.71 -36.64 1.12
C LYS A 454 18.00 -37.96 0.39
N SER A 455 17.01 -38.53 -0.33
CA SER A 455 17.14 -39.86 -0.95
C SER A 455 17.57 -39.83 -2.41
N GLU A 456 17.34 -38.71 -3.14
CA GLU A 456 17.60 -38.60 -4.58
C GLU A 456 18.70 -37.56 -4.87
N PRO A 457 19.98 -37.98 -5.09
CA PRO A 457 21.08 -37.02 -5.31
C PRO A 457 20.90 -36.15 -6.55
N MET A 458 20.24 -36.62 -7.60
CA MET A 458 19.96 -35.86 -8.81
C MET A 458 18.93 -34.75 -8.54
N PHE A 459 17.89 -35.06 -7.78
CA PHE A 459 16.89 -34.04 -7.35
C PHE A 459 17.55 -32.97 -6.45
N ALA A 460 18.36 -33.40 -5.49
CA ALA A 460 19.09 -32.48 -4.64
C ALA A 460 20.01 -31.54 -5.43
N ARG A 461 20.73 -32.07 -6.42
CA ARG A 461 21.56 -31.27 -7.32
C ARG A 461 20.73 -30.27 -8.13
N GLN A 462 19.62 -30.71 -8.73
CA GLN A 462 18.71 -29.86 -9.50
C GLN A 462 18.15 -28.73 -8.64
N MET A 463 17.76 -28.97 -7.38
CA MET A 463 17.26 -27.98 -6.47
C MET A 463 18.33 -26.96 -6.06
N ASN A 464 19.58 -27.42 -5.88
CA ASN A 464 20.71 -26.54 -5.52
C ASN A 464 21.19 -25.66 -6.70
N GLU A 465 21.09 -26.15 -7.93
CA GLU A 465 21.53 -25.45 -9.15
C GLU A 465 20.42 -24.60 -9.78
N GLY A 466 19.15 -24.90 -9.49
CA GLY A 466 17.98 -24.35 -10.14
C GLY A 466 17.20 -23.32 -9.29
N PHE A 467 15.93 -23.60 -9.10
CA PHE A 467 14.98 -22.71 -8.44
C PHE A 467 14.91 -22.99 -6.94
N GLY A 468 15.07 -21.93 -6.17
CA GLY A 468 14.77 -21.96 -4.77
C GLY A 468 16.01 -22.11 -3.91
N ASN A 469 15.82 -21.84 -2.64
CA ASN A 469 16.80 -22.12 -1.61
C ASN A 469 16.31 -23.37 -0.86
N PRO A 470 16.75 -24.58 -1.23
CA PRO A 470 16.32 -25.81 -0.56
C PRO A 470 16.63 -25.77 0.94
N SER A 471 17.68 -25.05 1.32
CA SER A 471 18.02 -24.80 2.71
C SER A 471 16.89 -24.08 3.47
N GLN A 472 16.13 -23.21 2.82
CA GLN A 472 15.00 -22.55 3.46
C GLN A 472 13.88 -23.54 3.81
N ILE A 473 13.53 -24.44 2.87
CA ILE A 473 12.51 -25.48 3.11
C ILE A 473 12.97 -26.42 4.23
N LEU A 474 14.24 -26.84 4.22
CA LEU A 474 14.83 -27.66 5.27
C LEU A 474 14.77 -26.95 6.64
N SER A 475 15.11 -25.67 6.69
CA SER A 475 15.10 -24.88 7.94
C SER A 475 13.67 -24.75 8.49
N TYR A 476 12.69 -24.45 7.64
CA TYR A 476 11.28 -24.38 8.07
C TYR A 476 10.75 -25.73 8.56
N TYR A 477 11.07 -26.83 7.86
CA TYR A 477 10.69 -28.16 8.31
C TYR A 477 11.16 -28.43 9.73
N HIS A 478 12.45 -28.22 10.00
CA HIS A 478 13.02 -28.42 11.33
C HIS A 478 12.45 -27.46 12.37
N LEU A 479 12.18 -26.19 12.02
CA LEU A 479 11.49 -25.25 12.90
C LEU A 479 10.11 -25.78 13.32
N TYR A 480 9.31 -26.25 12.37
CA TYR A 480 7.95 -26.72 12.65
C TYR A 480 7.94 -27.99 13.48
N VAL A 481 8.86 -28.93 13.20
CA VAL A 481 9.06 -30.14 14.04
C VAL A 481 9.50 -29.74 15.47
N ALA A 482 10.36 -28.74 15.60
CA ALA A 482 10.82 -28.25 16.89
C ALA A 482 9.68 -27.59 17.68
N ASP A 483 8.86 -26.74 17.06
CA ASP A 483 7.73 -26.10 17.73
C ASP A 483 6.66 -27.10 18.16
N GLU A 484 6.37 -28.11 17.36
CA GLU A 484 5.48 -29.20 17.74
C GLU A 484 6.02 -29.96 18.96
N ALA A 485 7.30 -30.36 18.92
CA ALA A 485 7.95 -31.07 20.03
C ALA A 485 7.97 -30.22 21.32
N ARG A 486 8.25 -28.91 21.20
CA ARG A 486 8.22 -27.98 22.33
C ARG A 486 6.84 -27.89 22.98
N ILE A 487 5.78 -27.82 22.18
CA ILE A 487 4.39 -27.78 22.67
C ILE A 487 4.02 -29.11 23.37
N ALA A 488 4.50 -30.22 22.81
CA ALA A 488 4.35 -31.55 23.42
C ALA A 488 5.25 -31.75 24.66
N SER A 489 6.07 -30.74 25.03
CA SER A 489 7.05 -30.80 26.12
C SER A 489 8.18 -31.82 25.89
N ASP A 490 8.40 -32.24 24.65
CA ASP A 490 9.56 -33.04 24.23
C ASP A 490 10.73 -32.08 23.92
N PHE A 491 11.35 -31.59 24.99
CA PHE A 491 12.40 -30.56 24.89
C PHE A 491 13.69 -31.07 24.26
N GLU A 492 13.97 -32.37 24.31
CA GLU A 492 15.15 -32.96 23.68
C GLU A 492 15.00 -32.91 22.15
N ARG A 493 13.90 -33.43 21.62
CA ARG A 493 13.57 -33.38 20.21
C ARG A 493 13.43 -31.95 19.70
N ALA A 494 12.84 -31.06 20.50
CA ALA A 494 12.71 -29.64 20.18
C ALA A 494 14.09 -29.00 20.02
N ASN A 495 14.98 -29.21 21.00
CA ASN A 495 16.34 -28.65 21.00
C ASN A 495 17.15 -29.13 19.78
N GLU A 496 17.13 -30.43 19.48
CA GLU A 496 17.80 -30.98 18.32
C GLU A 496 17.33 -30.30 17.02
N ASN A 497 16.01 -30.21 16.82
CA ASN A 497 15.46 -29.67 15.59
C ASN A 497 15.64 -28.15 15.45
N TYR A 498 15.59 -27.37 16.55
CA TYR A 498 15.97 -25.95 16.49
C TYR A 498 17.43 -25.77 16.03
N TRP A 499 18.35 -26.58 16.56
CA TRP A 499 19.73 -26.52 16.12
C TRP A 499 19.89 -26.93 14.67
N LEU A 500 19.21 -27.99 14.21
CA LEU A 500 19.20 -28.35 12.79
C LEU A 500 18.70 -27.21 11.91
N SER A 501 17.63 -26.52 12.32
CA SER A 501 17.11 -25.35 11.59
C SER A 501 18.13 -24.20 11.50
N ILE A 502 18.87 -23.93 12.59
CA ILE A 502 19.88 -22.86 12.67
C ILE A 502 21.14 -23.22 11.87
N ASP A 503 21.62 -24.46 11.99
CA ASP A 503 22.91 -24.91 11.44
C ASP A 503 22.88 -25.12 9.91
N ILE A 504 21.68 -25.12 9.28
CA ILE A 504 21.53 -25.10 7.82
C ILE A 504 22.14 -23.83 7.20
N PHE A 505 22.16 -22.72 7.95
CA PHE A 505 22.76 -21.44 7.53
C PHE A 505 23.88 -21.01 8.46
N PRO A 506 25.06 -21.65 8.44
CA PRO A 506 26.10 -21.39 9.44
C PRO A 506 26.74 -20.01 9.32
N GLU A 507 26.73 -19.37 8.15
CA GLU A 507 27.54 -18.18 7.86
C GLU A 507 26.81 -17.02 7.17
N LYS A 508 25.46 -17.09 7.01
CA LYS A 508 24.70 -16.01 6.33
C LYS A 508 23.44 -15.65 7.09
N SER A 509 23.44 -14.46 7.69
CA SER A 509 22.31 -13.91 8.43
C SER A 509 21.05 -13.71 7.59
N ASN A 510 21.19 -13.33 6.31
CA ASN A 510 20.06 -13.00 5.42
C ASN A 510 19.10 -14.17 5.13
N TYR A 511 19.47 -15.40 5.44
CA TYR A 511 18.65 -16.61 5.23
C TYR A 511 18.35 -17.33 6.54
N LEU A 512 18.89 -16.85 7.64
CA LEU A 512 18.71 -17.46 8.95
C LEU A 512 17.25 -17.41 9.37
N ASN A 513 16.72 -18.54 9.78
CA ASN A 513 15.43 -18.59 10.44
C ASN A 513 15.58 -18.14 11.90
N VAL A 514 15.40 -16.84 12.13
CA VAL A 514 15.54 -16.24 13.47
C VAL A 514 14.54 -16.81 14.49
N ASP A 515 13.39 -17.34 14.03
CA ASP A 515 12.40 -17.92 14.92
C ASP A 515 12.91 -19.21 15.57
N ALA A 516 13.85 -19.91 14.95
CA ALA A 516 14.49 -21.07 15.54
C ALA A 516 15.37 -20.71 16.77
N ILE A 517 16.16 -19.62 16.67
CA ILE A 517 16.93 -19.15 17.84
C ILE A 517 16.01 -18.63 18.95
N ILE A 518 14.93 -17.91 18.58
CA ILE A 518 13.91 -17.45 19.52
C ILE A 518 13.22 -18.66 20.20
N GLY A 519 12.93 -19.73 19.45
CA GLY A 519 12.38 -20.98 19.95
C GLY A 519 13.26 -21.62 21.01
N LEU A 520 14.60 -21.66 20.79
CA LEU A 520 15.55 -22.12 21.80
C LEU A 520 15.45 -21.33 23.12
N TYR A 521 15.27 -20.00 23.05
CA TYR A 521 15.15 -19.15 24.23
C TYR A 521 13.77 -19.28 24.93
N LYS A 522 12.75 -19.78 24.26
CA LYS A 522 11.45 -20.08 24.86
C LYS A 522 11.42 -21.41 25.62
N MET A 523 12.44 -22.26 25.48
CA MET A 523 12.54 -23.52 26.19
C MET A 523 13.21 -23.35 27.56
N PRO A 524 12.95 -24.27 28.52
CA PRO A 524 13.66 -24.30 29.78
C PRO A 524 15.18 -24.31 29.54
N PRO A 525 15.95 -23.49 30.27
CA PRO A 525 17.40 -23.43 30.06
C PRO A 525 18.05 -24.77 30.46
N SER A 526 18.84 -25.35 29.54
CA SER A 526 19.77 -26.43 29.83
C SER A 526 21.16 -25.82 30.06
N GLU A 527 21.82 -26.15 31.17
CA GLU A 527 23.17 -25.64 31.47
C GLU A 527 24.18 -26.02 30.39
N LYS A 528 24.01 -27.19 29.73
CA LYS A 528 24.88 -27.63 28.64
C LYS A 528 24.79 -26.76 27.39
N ASP A 529 23.62 -26.22 27.11
CA ASP A 529 23.33 -25.47 25.89
C ASP A 529 23.43 -23.95 26.06
N LYS A 530 23.42 -23.48 27.30
CA LYS A 530 23.35 -22.05 27.61
C LYS A 530 24.46 -21.25 26.96
N GLU A 531 25.70 -21.74 27.06
CA GLU A 531 26.87 -21.07 26.48
C GLU A 531 26.83 -21.14 24.95
N LYS A 532 26.47 -22.29 24.35
CA LYS A 532 26.32 -22.45 22.91
C LYS A 532 25.25 -21.50 22.36
N ARG A 533 24.11 -21.37 23.06
CA ARG A 533 23.03 -20.43 22.68
C ARG A 533 23.53 -18.98 22.69
N ARG A 534 24.24 -18.55 23.76
CA ARG A 534 24.80 -17.20 23.87
C ARG A 534 25.79 -16.89 22.76
N GLN A 535 26.75 -17.79 22.53
CA GLN A 535 27.76 -17.61 21.48
C GLN A 535 27.11 -17.50 20.10
N ARG A 536 26.10 -18.35 19.79
CA ARG A 536 25.39 -18.27 18.52
C ARG A 536 24.57 -17.00 18.38
N LEU A 537 23.85 -16.59 19.44
CA LEU A 537 23.11 -15.33 19.45
C LEU A 537 24.06 -14.14 19.26
N ALA A 538 25.19 -14.09 19.97
CA ALA A 538 26.16 -13.02 19.84
C ALA A 538 26.72 -12.91 18.41
N LYS A 539 26.99 -14.04 17.76
CA LYS A 539 27.43 -14.08 16.36
C LYS A 539 26.33 -13.54 15.44
N ILE A 540 25.08 -13.98 15.58
CA ILE A 540 23.93 -13.51 14.80
C ILE A 540 23.73 -12.00 14.96
N VAL A 541 23.71 -11.51 16.18
CA VAL A 541 23.55 -10.08 16.48
C VAL A 541 24.67 -9.25 15.85
N GLN A 542 25.91 -9.74 15.90
CA GLN A 542 27.05 -9.03 15.31
C GLN A 542 26.96 -9.02 13.76
N GLU A 543 26.54 -10.10 13.15
CA GLU A 543 26.33 -10.18 11.70
C GLU A 543 25.27 -9.17 11.24
N PHE A 544 24.11 -9.12 11.89
CA PHE A 544 23.06 -8.14 11.59
C PHE A 544 23.53 -6.69 11.81
N ARG A 545 24.30 -6.40 12.87
CA ARG A 545 24.88 -5.06 13.08
C ARG A 545 25.84 -4.65 11.95
N ASN A 546 26.61 -5.59 11.43
CA ASN A 546 27.49 -5.34 10.29
C ASN A 546 26.66 -5.04 9.02
N GLU A 547 25.62 -5.83 8.75
CA GLU A 547 24.72 -5.61 7.61
C GLU A 547 23.99 -4.27 7.70
N ILE A 548 23.53 -3.87 8.89
CA ILE A 548 22.90 -2.56 9.09
C ILE A 548 23.89 -1.45 8.75
N ARG A 549 25.12 -1.52 9.23
CA ARG A 549 26.16 -0.53 8.92
C ARG A 549 26.45 -0.47 7.42
N ASP A 550 26.59 -1.63 6.78
CA ASP A 550 26.88 -1.71 5.35
C ASP A 550 25.69 -1.20 4.51
N GLY A 551 24.44 -1.47 4.93
CA GLY A 551 23.23 -0.94 4.34
C GLY A 551 23.11 0.58 4.47
N GLU A 552 23.48 1.17 5.61
CA GLU A 552 23.55 2.62 5.80
C GLU A 552 24.57 3.28 4.84
N GLU A 553 25.72 2.65 4.64
CA GLU A 553 26.73 3.13 3.71
C GLU A 553 26.26 3.02 2.24
N LEU A 554 25.52 1.95 1.89
CA LEU A 554 24.93 1.80 0.57
C LEU A 554 23.91 2.89 0.28
N ILE A 555 23.02 3.20 1.23
CA ILE A 555 22.02 4.27 1.09
C ILE A 555 22.68 5.64 0.86
N LYS A 556 23.77 5.97 1.57
CA LYS A 556 24.50 7.23 1.37
C LYS A 556 25.09 7.39 -0.03
N ARG A 557 25.33 6.28 -0.74
CA ARG A 557 25.94 6.24 -2.08
C ARG A 557 24.94 5.86 -3.18
N ALA A 558 23.69 5.57 -2.81
CA ALA A 558 22.67 5.08 -3.72
C ALA A 558 22.26 6.15 -4.73
N LYS A 559 21.96 5.71 -5.95
CA LYS A 559 21.24 6.54 -6.91
C LYS A 559 19.77 6.63 -6.52
N PRO A 560 19.05 7.69 -6.90
CA PRO A 560 17.63 7.82 -6.61
C PRO A 560 16.77 6.60 -7.02
N SER A 561 17.15 5.92 -8.12
CA SER A 561 16.46 4.70 -8.58
C SER A 561 16.59 3.50 -7.63
N ASP A 562 17.67 3.44 -6.85
CA ASP A 562 18.04 2.27 -6.05
C ASP A 562 17.71 2.50 -4.56
N LEU A 563 17.44 3.76 -4.19
CA LEU A 563 17.27 4.19 -2.80
C LEU A 563 16.13 3.45 -2.11
N ALA A 564 14.98 3.30 -2.77
CA ALA A 564 13.82 2.60 -2.20
C ALA A 564 14.15 1.14 -1.87
N SER A 565 14.81 0.41 -2.79
CA SER A 565 15.18 -0.98 -2.59
C SER A 565 16.19 -1.16 -1.45
N PHE A 566 17.18 -0.27 -1.34
CA PHE A 566 18.16 -0.32 -0.25
C PHE A 566 17.53 0.07 1.10
N SER A 567 16.59 1.03 1.10
CA SER A 567 15.84 1.42 2.30
C SER A 567 14.99 0.27 2.81
N ASP A 568 14.27 -0.43 1.93
CA ASP A 568 13.47 -1.60 2.31
C ASP A 568 14.34 -2.74 2.86
N THR A 569 15.50 -2.99 2.25
CA THR A 569 16.44 -3.99 2.74
C THR A 569 16.97 -3.62 4.13
N LEU A 570 17.36 -2.36 4.34
CA LEU A 570 17.84 -1.88 5.65
C LEU A 570 16.72 -1.92 6.69
N ALA A 571 15.49 -1.56 6.33
CA ALA A 571 14.34 -1.63 7.22
C ALA A 571 14.08 -3.05 7.70
N ASN A 572 14.12 -4.03 6.77
CA ASN A 572 13.95 -5.43 7.11
C ASN A 572 15.07 -5.95 8.04
N THR A 573 16.32 -5.60 7.77
CA THR A 573 17.46 -6.01 8.61
C THR A 573 17.35 -5.41 10.02
N CYS A 574 17.02 -4.12 10.14
CA CYS A 574 16.77 -3.45 11.42
C CYS A 574 15.62 -4.12 12.19
N ASN A 575 14.50 -4.41 11.51
CA ASN A 575 13.35 -5.08 12.12
C ASN A 575 13.70 -6.48 12.62
N THR A 576 14.42 -7.27 11.81
CA THR A 576 14.82 -8.64 12.17
C THR A 576 15.72 -8.65 13.39
N LEU A 577 16.71 -7.76 13.47
CA LEU A 577 17.57 -7.65 14.64
C LEU A 577 16.79 -7.20 15.88
N ALA A 578 15.90 -6.23 15.76
CA ALA A 578 15.04 -5.79 16.86
C ALA A 578 14.16 -6.95 17.38
N TRP A 579 13.59 -7.74 16.47
CA TRP A 579 12.79 -8.93 16.80
C TRP A 579 13.60 -9.99 17.54
N VAL A 580 14.82 -10.26 17.11
CA VAL A 580 15.73 -11.19 17.80
C VAL A 580 16.01 -10.68 19.21
N ILE A 581 16.45 -9.43 19.36
CA ILE A 581 16.83 -8.87 20.66
C ILE A 581 15.67 -8.86 21.65
N VAL A 582 14.48 -8.42 21.21
CA VAL A 582 13.31 -8.30 22.12
C VAL A 582 12.77 -9.66 22.58
N ASN A 583 13.04 -10.73 21.84
CA ASN A 583 12.58 -12.08 22.13
C ASN A 583 13.65 -12.99 22.72
N THR A 584 14.89 -12.51 22.88
CA THR A 584 16.01 -13.29 23.45
C THR A 584 16.74 -12.51 24.54
N GLU A 585 18.04 -12.28 24.38
CA GLU A 585 18.90 -11.50 25.29
C GLU A 585 19.45 -10.28 24.56
N GLY A 586 19.47 -9.11 25.19
CA GLY A 586 20.05 -7.89 24.65
C GLY A 586 19.44 -6.61 25.20
N SER A 587 19.88 -5.45 24.67
CA SER A 587 19.36 -4.15 25.09
C SER A 587 17.99 -3.88 24.48
N LYS A 588 16.98 -3.70 25.32
CA LYS A 588 15.63 -3.30 24.90
C LYS A 588 15.61 -1.93 24.23
N GLU A 589 16.52 -1.05 24.65
CA GLU A 589 16.73 0.28 24.08
C GLU A 589 17.25 0.19 22.64
N GLU A 590 18.20 -0.71 22.37
CA GLU A 590 18.71 -0.98 21.02
C GLU A 590 17.58 -1.56 20.14
N ALA A 591 16.83 -2.53 20.64
CA ALA A 591 15.69 -3.10 19.91
C ALA A 591 14.66 -2.02 19.56
N LEU A 592 14.31 -1.13 20.50
CA LEU A 592 13.39 -0.03 20.26
C LEU A 592 13.93 0.97 19.22
N PHE A 593 15.22 1.30 19.29
CA PHE A 593 15.86 2.20 18.32
C PHE A 593 15.80 1.60 16.90
N LEU A 594 16.18 0.33 16.75
CA LEU A 594 16.20 -0.37 15.47
C LEU A 594 14.77 -0.53 14.88
N SER A 595 13.80 -0.88 15.72
CA SER A 595 12.42 -1.05 15.29
C SER A 595 11.80 0.29 14.85
N ARG A 596 12.08 1.40 15.57
CA ARG A 596 11.67 2.74 15.14
C ARG A 596 12.31 3.12 13.80
N LYS A 597 13.58 2.77 13.59
CA LYS A 597 14.27 3.02 12.33
C LYS A 597 13.63 2.23 11.18
N ALA A 598 13.26 0.96 11.40
CA ALA A 598 12.56 0.16 10.41
C ALA A 598 11.22 0.79 10.02
N CYS A 599 10.42 1.22 11.02
CA CYS A 599 9.15 1.91 10.79
C CYS A 599 9.31 3.29 10.12
N ALA A 600 10.42 4.00 10.35
CA ALA A 600 10.70 5.27 9.66
C ALA A 600 11.05 5.06 8.19
N LEU A 601 11.73 3.97 7.84
CA LEU A 601 12.07 3.61 6.47
C LEU A 601 10.88 3.03 5.70
N SER A 602 9.97 2.31 6.36
CA SER A 602 8.79 1.69 5.75
C SER A 602 7.59 1.77 6.72
N PRO A 603 6.86 2.91 6.77
CA PRO A 603 5.85 3.19 7.80
C PRO A 603 4.59 2.33 7.75
N GLU A 604 4.25 1.80 6.58
CA GLU A 604 3.03 1.00 6.34
C GLU A 604 3.32 -0.51 6.30
N HIS A 605 4.28 -0.96 7.10
CA HIS A 605 4.63 -2.37 7.18
C HIS A 605 4.13 -2.98 8.50
N ALA A 606 3.14 -3.86 8.42
CA ALA A 606 2.46 -4.41 9.60
C ALA A 606 3.42 -5.13 10.56
N GLU A 607 4.37 -5.90 10.03
CA GLU A 607 5.34 -6.66 10.80
C GLU A 607 6.35 -5.75 11.53
N TYR A 608 6.66 -4.58 10.98
CA TYR A 608 7.56 -3.63 11.64
C TYR A 608 6.84 -2.93 12.80
N LEU A 609 5.56 -2.60 12.61
CA LEU A 609 4.71 -2.06 13.68
C LEU A 609 4.48 -3.09 14.80
N ASP A 610 4.33 -4.37 14.47
CA ASP A 610 4.25 -5.47 15.43
C ASP A 610 5.53 -5.56 16.28
N THR A 611 6.70 -5.63 15.64
CA THR A 611 7.99 -5.64 16.35
C THR A 611 8.15 -4.41 17.24
N LEU A 612 7.74 -3.22 16.77
CA LEU A 612 7.78 -1.99 17.55
C LEU A 612 6.87 -2.08 18.79
N ALA A 613 5.69 -2.66 18.63
CA ALA A 613 4.77 -2.89 19.74
C ALA A 613 5.36 -3.84 20.80
N TYR A 614 6.03 -4.92 20.36
CA TYR A 614 6.76 -5.82 21.27
C TYR A 614 7.92 -5.11 22.00
N CYS A 615 8.67 -4.24 21.32
CA CYS A 615 9.72 -3.45 21.94
C CYS A 615 9.16 -2.52 23.02
N TYR A 616 8.03 -1.84 22.77
CA TYR A 616 7.36 -1.03 23.78
C TYR A 616 6.85 -1.88 24.95
N ALA A 617 6.21 -3.03 24.68
CA ALA A 617 5.72 -3.93 25.70
C ALA A 617 6.84 -4.48 26.59
N ALA A 618 8.01 -4.78 26.03
CA ALA A 618 9.20 -5.22 26.78
C ALA A 618 9.73 -4.16 27.75
N MET A 619 9.38 -2.89 27.53
CA MET A 619 9.72 -1.74 28.40
C MET A 619 8.51 -1.31 29.27
N ASP A 620 7.51 -2.15 29.42
CA ASP A 620 6.25 -1.90 30.15
C ASP A 620 5.42 -0.69 29.65
N ARG A 621 5.69 -0.23 28.41
CA ARG A 621 4.99 0.87 27.75
C ARG A 621 3.76 0.35 26.98
N TYR A 622 2.81 -0.25 27.69
CA TYR A 622 1.67 -0.96 27.07
C TYR A 622 0.73 -0.04 26.28
N GLN A 623 0.65 1.25 26.62
CA GLN A 623 -0.17 2.20 25.85
C GLN A 623 0.39 2.40 24.44
N ASP A 624 1.70 2.60 24.33
CA ASP A 624 2.39 2.74 23.04
C ASP A 624 2.34 1.41 22.26
N ALA A 625 2.51 0.28 22.95
CA ALA A 625 2.41 -1.05 22.35
C ALA A 625 1.04 -1.29 21.70
N VAL A 626 -0.05 -1.00 22.41
CA VAL A 626 -1.42 -1.13 21.90
C VAL A 626 -1.64 -0.22 20.69
N GLN A 627 -1.12 1.02 20.72
CA GLN A 627 -1.26 1.95 19.61
C GLN A 627 -0.60 1.42 18.32
N GLN A 628 0.64 0.94 18.40
CA GLN A 628 1.33 0.40 17.23
C GLN A 628 0.71 -0.92 16.76
N GLN A 629 0.30 -1.78 17.69
CA GLN A 629 -0.32 -3.05 17.35
C GLN A 629 -1.67 -2.88 16.66
N ARG A 630 -2.48 -1.89 17.04
CA ARG A 630 -3.72 -1.57 16.33
C ARG A 630 -3.46 -1.18 14.89
N ARG A 631 -2.43 -0.35 14.64
CA ARG A 631 -2.04 0.00 13.28
C ARG A 631 -1.58 -1.24 12.48
N ALA A 632 -0.82 -2.14 13.11
CA ALA A 632 -0.43 -3.40 12.46
C ALA A 632 -1.65 -4.25 12.07
N VAL A 633 -2.64 -4.37 12.97
CA VAL A 633 -3.90 -5.08 12.69
C VAL A 633 -4.73 -4.36 11.63
N GLU A 634 -4.78 -3.04 11.60
CA GLU A 634 -5.46 -2.28 10.53
C GLU A 634 -4.88 -2.59 9.15
N LEU A 635 -3.56 -2.76 9.05
CA LEU A 635 -2.88 -3.10 7.79
C LEU A 635 -3.10 -4.57 7.39
N LYS A 636 -3.16 -5.49 8.36
CA LYS A 636 -3.37 -6.93 8.14
C LYS A 636 -4.40 -7.50 9.12
N PRO A 637 -5.69 -7.19 8.93
CA PRO A 637 -6.74 -7.48 9.92
C PRO A 637 -6.99 -8.98 10.14
N HIS A 638 -6.59 -9.81 9.20
CA HIS A 638 -6.80 -11.26 9.24
C HIS A 638 -5.56 -12.05 9.69
N HIS A 639 -4.46 -11.37 10.05
CA HIS A 639 -3.25 -12.05 10.51
C HIS A 639 -3.39 -12.52 11.97
N PRO A 640 -3.42 -13.85 12.23
CA PRO A 640 -3.79 -14.35 13.56
C PRO A 640 -2.86 -13.88 14.68
N GLU A 641 -1.54 -13.83 14.43
CA GLU A 641 -0.56 -13.45 15.44
C GLU A 641 -0.67 -11.96 15.82
N LEU A 642 -0.94 -11.08 14.84
CA LEU A 642 -1.15 -9.65 15.12
C LEU A 642 -2.37 -9.42 16.01
N VAL A 643 -3.46 -10.11 15.72
CA VAL A 643 -4.70 -10.03 16.52
C VAL A 643 -4.50 -10.58 17.94
N LYS A 644 -3.83 -11.73 18.08
CA LYS A 644 -3.49 -12.30 19.38
C LYS A 644 -2.57 -11.37 20.19
N ALA A 645 -1.56 -10.76 19.55
CA ALA A 645 -0.66 -9.83 20.21
C ALA A 645 -1.42 -8.59 20.72
N LEU A 646 -2.32 -8.01 19.91
CA LEU A 646 -3.16 -6.89 20.33
C LEU A 646 -3.99 -7.23 21.57
N ALA A 647 -4.71 -8.35 21.55
CA ALA A 647 -5.52 -8.78 22.68
C ALA A 647 -4.68 -8.95 23.98
N ARG A 648 -3.47 -9.49 23.86
CA ARG A 648 -2.52 -9.64 24.97
C ARG A 648 -2.04 -8.30 25.51
N PHE A 649 -1.67 -7.34 24.64
CA PHE A 649 -1.21 -6.02 25.09
C PHE A 649 -2.34 -5.21 25.71
N GLU A 650 -3.57 -5.28 25.19
CA GLU A 650 -4.75 -4.65 25.79
C GLU A 650 -5.10 -5.24 27.17
N ALA A 651 -4.96 -6.56 27.34
CA ALA A 651 -5.14 -7.19 28.66
C ALA A 651 -4.10 -6.68 29.66
N LYS A 652 -2.82 -6.58 29.27
CA LYS A 652 -1.76 -6.03 30.11
C LYS A 652 -1.99 -4.55 30.46
N LEU A 653 -2.40 -3.73 29.48
CA LEU A 653 -2.73 -2.31 29.72
C LEU A 653 -3.87 -2.15 30.72
N ARG A 654 -4.89 -3.04 30.68
CA ARG A 654 -5.98 -3.03 31.67
C ARG A 654 -5.52 -3.43 33.07
N SER A 655 -4.58 -4.36 33.19
CA SER A 655 -4.05 -4.82 34.48
C SER A 655 -3.01 -3.89 35.10
N SER A 656 -2.47 -2.93 34.32
CA SER A 656 -1.49 -1.93 34.81
C SER A 656 -2.12 -0.59 35.22
N LYS A 657 -3.42 -0.43 34.99
CA LYS A 657 -4.28 0.66 35.51
C LYS A 657 -4.93 0.27 36.84
#